data_8db978ef01b6a1711044654b7faa4659
#
_entry.id   8db978ef01b6a1711044654b7faa4659
#
_cell.length_a   1.000
_cell.length_b   1.000
_cell.length_c   1.000
_cell.angle_alpha   90.00
_cell.angle_beta   90.00
_cell.angle_gamma   90.00
#
_symmetry.space_group_name_H-M   'P 1'
#
loop_
_entity.id
_entity.type
_entity.pdbx_description
1 polymer ?
#
loop_
_entity_poly.entity_id
_entity_poly.type
_entity_poly.pdbx_seq_one_letter_code
_entity_poly.pdbx_strand_id
1 'polypeptide(L)'
;MGLSLLSFVVMQEKYNPSDIEPAIQAQWSESQAFKVSQDSQRPKYYACSMLPYPSGKLHMGHVRNYTINDMLSRHLRMKGYNVLMPMGWDAFGLPAENAALKNKVPPAAWTHDNIAYMKKQMLGMGLAIDWSREVATCDPSYYRWNQWLFLKMLDKGLAYRKTQVVNWDPVDQTVLANEQVIDGKGWRTGAVVEKREIPGYYLAITQYADELLEFVRDERMPGWPQRVKLMQENWIGKSVGVRFAFPHDIRDEQGDLIGEGLLHVFTTRADTIMGVSFCAVAPEHPLAVHAAKTQPALAAFIASCQQGGTTEAELALKDKEGMDTGLVVTHPLSGEAVAVWVGNYVLMGYGDGAVMGVPAHDERDFAFALKYNLAIKPVVHVPGTACASDVFDKTTWHDAYAIKGTGVAVNSGVLDGLAFEACVDAVTRALQAKGLGEAKTTWRLRDWGISRQRYWGTPIPIIHCPEHGAVPVPEKDLPVVLPLDCIPDGSANPLLHHEGFHHGVVCPVCGVSARRETDTMDTFVDSSWYFMRYCDPHDSEHMVASGADYWMPMDQYIGGIEHAILHLLYARFWTKVMRDLGLVKVDEPFTQLLTQGMVLNHIYSQKTPQGGVEYFWPEDVENIPDPSGRVTHATLTKPFAGHPAGYVVNYEGVGTMSKSKNNGVDPQALIEKYGADTARLYTMFTAPPEATLEWNDQAVEGSFRFLKRVWQCAYLHQDAFTKDALQQAWASEALAKALAAQSANAPGKTLRRELYTVLRQANFDFERMQYNTVVSALMKMLNALEQAKLDLHQPLEQAVWVECFGVLLRVLSPVCPHVSQHLWQALGLESAAGPLLDAPWPEVREDALERDVLELVLQINGKLKGQLVVSVSATKEEVEQAALAHEVTLKLTQGQPPKKVIVVPNRLVNVVI
;
A
#
# COMPACT_ATOMS: atom_id res chain seq x y z
N MET A 1 -49.38 8.91 -5.50
CA MET A 1 -50.02 9.17 -4.22
C MET A 1 -49.69 8.00 -3.29
N GLY A 2 -48.73 8.16 -2.43
CA GLY A 2 -48.32 7.27 -1.37
C GLY A 2 -47.82 8.17 -0.26
N LEU A 3 -48.73 8.50 0.67
CA LEU A 3 -48.39 9.14 1.95
C LEU A 3 -47.53 8.12 2.72
N SER A 4 -46.23 8.30 2.70
CA SER A 4 -45.32 7.66 3.66
C SER A 4 -45.70 8.21 5.03
N LEU A 5 -46.30 7.35 5.83
CA LEU A 5 -46.39 7.52 7.28
C LEU A 5 -44.97 7.64 7.81
N LEU A 6 -44.49 8.85 8.03
CA LEU A 6 -43.34 9.13 8.90
C LEU A 6 -43.70 8.58 10.28
N SER A 7 -43.44 7.32 10.53
CA SER A 7 -43.43 6.81 11.90
C SER A 7 -42.33 7.56 12.64
N PHE A 8 -42.70 8.42 13.57
CA PHE A 8 -41.74 9.04 14.48
C PHE A 8 -40.94 7.90 15.15
N VAL A 9 -39.65 7.81 14.82
CA VAL A 9 -38.75 6.88 15.50
C VAL A 9 -38.64 7.36 16.93
N VAL A 10 -39.32 6.65 17.86
CA VAL A 10 -39.26 6.99 19.30
C VAL A 10 -37.86 6.60 19.80
N MET A 11 -37.10 7.60 20.27
CA MET A 11 -35.78 7.31 20.86
C MET A 11 -35.94 6.48 22.14
N GLN A 12 -35.15 5.40 22.20
CA GLN A 12 -35.02 4.61 23.44
C GLN A 12 -34.02 5.29 24.38
N GLU A 13 -34.19 5.08 25.68
CA GLU A 13 -33.29 5.68 26.70
C GLU A 13 -31.84 5.20 26.53
N LYS A 14 -31.65 3.93 26.20
CA LYS A 14 -30.32 3.31 26.06
C LYS A 14 -29.92 3.13 24.62
N TYR A 15 -28.66 3.45 24.31
CA TYR A 15 -28.04 3.14 23.04
C TYR A 15 -27.92 1.62 22.84
N ASN A 16 -28.57 1.11 21.82
CA ASN A 16 -28.50 -0.30 21.42
C ASN A 16 -28.13 -0.42 19.93
N PRO A 17 -26.87 -0.66 19.58
CA PRO A 17 -26.46 -0.76 18.17
C PRO A 17 -27.15 -1.93 17.44
N SER A 18 -27.45 -3.03 18.11
CA SER A 18 -28.08 -4.20 17.47
C SER A 18 -29.50 -3.94 16.94
N ASP A 19 -30.17 -2.91 17.44
CA ASP A 19 -31.51 -2.51 16.95
C ASP A 19 -31.37 -1.42 15.86
N ILE A 20 -30.43 -0.51 16.03
CA ILE A 20 -30.27 0.69 15.20
C ILE A 20 -29.59 0.36 13.87
N GLU A 21 -28.43 -0.33 13.93
CA GLU A 21 -27.58 -0.54 12.75
C GLU A 21 -28.28 -1.35 11.67
N PRO A 22 -28.93 -2.50 11.93
CA PRO A 22 -29.64 -3.24 10.90
C PRO A 22 -30.81 -2.47 10.27
N ALA A 23 -31.51 -1.65 11.06
CA ALA A 23 -32.63 -0.85 10.55
C ALA A 23 -32.17 0.22 9.55
N ILE A 24 -31.07 0.89 9.83
CA ILE A 24 -30.47 1.90 8.95
C ILE A 24 -29.86 1.23 7.70
N GLN A 25 -29.19 0.10 7.85
CA GLN A 25 -28.66 -0.68 6.72
C GLN A 25 -29.76 -1.12 5.75
N ALA A 26 -30.90 -1.57 6.28
CA ALA A 26 -32.06 -1.94 5.48
C ALA A 26 -32.60 -0.72 4.71
N GLN A 27 -32.75 0.43 5.37
CA GLN A 27 -33.18 1.69 4.74
C GLN A 27 -32.26 2.10 3.57
N TRP A 28 -30.93 2.02 3.75
CA TRP A 28 -29.96 2.36 2.69
C TRP A 28 -30.03 1.36 1.53
N SER A 29 -30.23 0.07 1.83
CA SER A 29 -30.35 -0.97 0.81
C SER A 29 -31.62 -0.80 -0.03
N GLU A 30 -32.77 -0.59 0.60
CA GLU A 30 -34.05 -0.40 -0.06
C GLU A 30 -34.08 0.86 -0.95
N SER A 31 -33.48 1.95 -0.46
CA SER A 31 -33.40 3.20 -1.22
C SER A 31 -32.28 3.23 -2.26
N GLN A 32 -31.42 2.19 -2.33
CA GLN A 32 -30.21 2.19 -3.14
C GLN A 32 -29.35 3.47 -2.90
N ALA A 33 -29.19 3.86 -1.62
CA ALA A 33 -28.66 5.16 -1.20
C ALA A 33 -27.26 5.48 -1.74
N PHE A 34 -26.49 4.48 -2.13
CA PHE A 34 -25.08 4.61 -2.59
C PHE A 34 -24.90 4.35 -4.08
N LYS A 35 -25.98 4.03 -4.80
CA LYS A 35 -25.93 3.86 -6.26
C LYS A 35 -25.69 5.21 -6.92
N VAL A 36 -24.69 5.27 -7.82
CA VAL A 36 -24.33 6.49 -8.55
C VAL A 36 -24.36 6.27 -10.06
N SER A 37 -24.63 7.37 -10.77
CA SER A 37 -24.57 7.44 -12.22
C SER A 37 -23.64 8.57 -12.64
N GLN A 38 -23.34 8.65 -13.93
CA GLN A 38 -22.63 9.81 -14.48
C GLN A 38 -23.52 11.06 -14.30
N ASP A 39 -22.94 12.10 -13.71
CA ASP A 39 -23.62 13.38 -13.45
C ASP A 39 -22.67 14.53 -13.80
N SER A 40 -22.96 15.23 -14.88
CA SER A 40 -22.15 16.37 -15.34
C SER A 40 -22.36 17.65 -14.51
N GLN A 41 -23.37 17.69 -13.63
CA GLN A 41 -23.69 18.85 -12.81
C GLN A 41 -22.88 18.90 -11.51
N ARG A 42 -22.33 17.78 -11.08
CA ARG A 42 -21.52 17.67 -9.86
C ARG A 42 -20.11 17.22 -10.20
N PRO A 43 -19.08 17.73 -9.50
CA PRO A 43 -17.73 17.23 -9.67
C PRO A 43 -17.68 15.75 -9.28
N LYS A 44 -17.06 14.93 -10.14
CA LYS A 44 -16.90 13.50 -9.84
C LYS A 44 -15.79 13.28 -8.80
N TYR A 45 -15.92 12.23 -8.02
CA TYR A 45 -14.83 11.71 -7.23
C TYR A 45 -14.90 10.18 -7.20
N TYR A 46 -13.82 9.54 -7.61
CA TYR A 46 -13.72 8.10 -7.62
C TYR A 46 -12.73 7.65 -6.53
N ALA A 47 -13.26 7.06 -5.47
CA ALA A 47 -12.49 6.54 -4.34
C ALA A 47 -12.60 5.01 -4.27
N CYS A 48 -11.49 4.31 -4.31
CA CYS A 48 -11.46 2.86 -4.30
C CYS A 48 -10.44 2.32 -3.31
N SER A 49 -10.85 1.31 -2.56
CA SER A 49 -9.95 0.45 -1.82
C SER A 49 -9.50 -0.72 -2.69
N MET A 50 -8.29 -1.22 -2.46
CA MET A 50 -7.85 -2.46 -3.10
C MET A 50 -8.87 -3.55 -2.82
N LEU A 51 -9.26 -4.29 -3.89
CA LEU A 51 -10.26 -5.34 -3.76
C LEU A 51 -9.73 -6.50 -2.92
N PRO A 52 -10.59 -7.08 -2.05
CA PRO A 52 -10.18 -8.17 -1.18
C PRO A 52 -10.14 -9.50 -1.92
N TYR A 53 -9.28 -10.37 -1.42
CA TYR A 53 -9.32 -11.78 -1.74
C TYR A 53 -10.38 -12.50 -0.87
N PRO A 54 -11.34 -13.27 -1.44
CA PRO A 54 -12.39 -13.92 -0.67
C PRO A 54 -11.86 -15.18 0.05
N SER A 55 -11.10 -14.98 1.12
CA SER A 55 -10.41 -16.05 1.87
C SER A 55 -11.13 -16.47 3.16
N GLY A 56 -12.42 -16.20 3.30
CA GLY A 56 -13.27 -16.59 4.41
C GLY A 56 -13.88 -15.41 5.15
N LYS A 57 -13.18 -14.82 6.11
CA LYS A 57 -13.67 -13.70 6.93
C LYS A 57 -12.87 -12.43 6.67
N LEU A 58 -13.50 -11.27 6.83
CA LEU A 58 -12.78 -10.01 6.97
C LEU A 58 -11.83 -10.08 8.17
N HIS A 59 -10.75 -9.33 8.13
CA HIS A 59 -9.86 -9.07 9.25
C HIS A 59 -9.81 -7.57 9.54
N MET A 60 -9.26 -7.18 10.70
CA MET A 60 -9.24 -5.77 11.12
C MET A 60 -8.53 -4.82 10.15
N GLY A 61 -7.59 -5.33 9.37
CA GLY A 61 -6.98 -4.56 8.26
C GLY A 61 -7.99 -4.15 7.18
N HIS A 62 -8.91 -5.04 6.82
CA HIS A 62 -10.03 -4.73 5.92
C HIS A 62 -10.97 -3.70 6.54
N VAL A 63 -11.36 -3.90 7.82
CA VAL A 63 -12.22 -2.95 8.54
C VAL A 63 -11.63 -1.55 8.50
N ARG A 64 -10.33 -1.43 8.80
CA ARG A 64 -9.62 -0.15 8.78
C ARG A 64 -9.58 0.47 7.38
N ASN A 65 -9.17 -0.31 6.37
CA ASN A 65 -9.05 0.15 4.99
C ASN A 65 -10.37 0.73 4.47
N TYR A 66 -11.42 -0.07 4.58
CA TYR A 66 -12.73 0.30 4.02
C TYR A 66 -13.39 1.42 4.81
N THR A 67 -13.15 1.53 6.11
CA THR A 67 -13.63 2.67 6.91
C THR A 67 -12.92 3.97 6.52
N ILE A 68 -11.62 3.94 6.23
CA ILE A 68 -10.88 5.11 5.72
C ILE A 68 -11.52 5.62 4.43
N ASN A 69 -11.77 4.73 3.48
CA ASN A 69 -12.38 5.07 2.20
C ASN A 69 -13.82 5.56 2.37
N ASP A 70 -14.59 4.91 3.22
CA ASP A 70 -15.98 5.26 3.50
C ASP A 70 -16.10 6.66 4.13
N MET A 71 -15.21 7.00 5.07
CA MET A 71 -15.15 8.33 5.67
C MET A 71 -14.89 9.41 4.62
N LEU A 72 -13.90 9.19 3.74
CA LEU A 72 -13.61 10.09 2.62
C LEU A 72 -14.83 10.25 1.71
N SER A 73 -15.43 9.14 1.32
CA SER A 73 -16.56 9.11 0.39
C SER A 73 -17.79 9.84 0.93
N ARG A 74 -18.14 9.62 2.20
CA ARG A 74 -19.26 10.30 2.87
C ARG A 74 -19.01 11.79 3.04
N HIS A 75 -17.80 12.17 3.46
CA HIS A 75 -17.41 13.57 3.59
C HIS A 75 -17.53 14.31 2.25
N LEU A 76 -16.98 13.73 1.17
CA LEU A 76 -17.03 14.35 -0.16
C LEU A 76 -18.45 14.42 -0.72
N ARG A 77 -19.30 13.41 -0.47
CA ARG A 77 -20.72 13.46 -0.83
C ARG A 77 -21.42 14.65 -0.17
N MET A 78 -21.20 14.88 1.12
CA MET A 78 -21.72 16.03 1.86
C MET A 78 -21.13 17.37 1.35
N LYS A 79 -19.95 17.36 0.72
CA LYS A 79 -19.35 18.51 0.01
C LYS A 79 -19.91 18.70 -1.41
N GLY A 80 -20.87 17.90 -1.83
CA GLY A 80 -21.56 18.03 -3.11
C GLY A 80 -20.95 17.27 -4.28
N TYR A 81 -19.95 16.41 -4.03
CA TYR A 81 -19.38 15.56 -5.09
C TYR A 81 -20.30 14.39 -5.47
N ASN A 82 -20.20 13.97 -6.72
CA ASN A 82 -20.70 12.67 -7.19
C ASN A 82 -19.63 11.61 -6.91
N VAL A 83 -19.81 10.83 -5.85
CA VAL A 83 -18.77 9.93 -5.34
C VAL A 83 -19.05 8.49 -5.73
N LEU A 84 -18.11 7.88 -6.46
CA LEU A 84 -18.10 6.45 -6.75
C LEU A 84 -17.20 5.72 -5.74
N MET A 85 -17.78 4.81 -4.96
CA MET A 85 -17.09 3.86 -4.09
C MET A 85 -17.56 2.44 -4.43
N PRO A 86 -16.91 1.74 -5.37
CA PRO A 86 -17.29 0.38 -5.75
C PRO A 86 -16.60 -0.67 -4.87
N MET A 87 -17.03 -1.93 -5.02
CA MET A 87 -16.39 -3.09 -4.42
C MET A 87 -16.48 -4.31 -5.34
N GLY A 88 -15.53 -5.22 -5.22
CA GLY A 88 -15.48 -6.47 -5.93
C GLY A 88 -14.52 -7.46 -5.26
N TRP A 89 -14.16 -8.51 -5.99
CA TRP A 89 -13.47 -9.68 -5.44
C TRP A 89 -12.33 -10.10 -6.35
N ASP A 90 -11.11 -10.12 -5.79
CA ASP A 90 -9.97 -10.80 -6.42
C ASP A 90 -10.11 -12.31 -6.12
N ALA A 91 -10.76 -13.02 -7.01
CA ALA A 91 -11.40 -14.29 -6.69
C ALA A 91 -10.66 -15.51 -7.22
N PHE A 92 -9.58 -15.33 -7.98
CA PHE A 92 -8.72 -16.41 -8.45
C PHE A 92 -7.51 -16.65 -7.51
N GLY A 93 -6.81 -17.75 -7.69
CA GLY A 93 -5.50 -18.02 -7.10
C GLY A 93 -5.42 -19.11 -6.06
N LEU A 94 -4.22 -19.28 -5.58
CA LEU A 94 -3.77 -20.34 -4.66
C LEU A 94 -4.58 -20.52 -3.37
N PRO A 95 -4.99 -19.45 -2.67
CA PRO A 95 -5.72 -19.66 -1.42
C PRO A 95 -7.02 -20.43 -1.58
N ALA A 96 -7.73 -20.22 -2.70
CA ALA A 96 -8.95 -20.98 -3.01
C ALA A 96 -8.65 -22.43 -3.36
N GLU A 97 -7.62 -22.69 -4.19
CA GLU A 97 -7.19 -24.06 -4.51
C GLU A 97 -6.72 -24.82 -3.27
N ASN A 98 -5.95 -24.16 -2.40
CA ASN A 98 -5.47 -24.77 -1.15
C ASN A 98 -6.61 -25.14 -0.19
N ALA A 99 -7.59 -24.25 -0.07
CA ALA A 99 -8.78 -24.52 0.71
C ALA A 99 -9.64 -25.64 0.09
N ALA A 100 -9.77 -25.64 -1.24
CA ALA A 100 -10.46 -26.66 -2.00
C ALA A 100 -9.82 -28.04 -1.81
N LEU A 101 -8.50 -28.11 -1.91
CA LEU A 101 -7.74 -29.35 -1.66
C LEU A 101 -7.94 -29.86 -0.23
N LYS A 102 -7.85 -28.98 0.77
CA LYS A 102 -8.04 -29.32 2.18
C LYS A 102 -9.47 -29.79 2.49
N ASN A 103 -10.47 -29.13 1.91
CA ASN A 103 -11.88 -29.36 2.20
C ASN A 103 -12.55 -30.32 1.20
N LYS A 104 -11.85 -30.74 0.14
CA LYS A 104 -12.35 -31.61 -0.94
C LYS A 104 -13.61 -31.04 -1.63
N VAL A 105 -13.59 -29.76 -1.92
CA VAL A 105 -14.66 -29.03 -2.63
C VAL A 105 -14.08 -28.31 -3.84
N PRO A 106 -14.88 -28.01 -4.89
CA PRO A 106 -14.38 -27.18 -6.00
C PRO A 106 -14.00 -25.76 -5.52
N PRO A 107 -12.90 -25.16 -6.01
CA PRO A 107 -12.52 -23.79 -5.67
C PRO A 107 -13.61 -22.76 -5.95
N ALA A 108 -14.39 -22.94 -7.02
CA ALA A 108 -15.50 -22.07 -7.37
C ALA A 108 -16.54 -21.97 -6.25
N ALA A 109 -17.04 -23.11 -5.75
CA ALA A 109 -18.02 -23.13 -4.69
C ALA A 109 -17.50 -22.45 -3.42
N TRP A 110 -16.28 -22.79 -2.99
CA TRP A 110 -15.64 -22.20 -1.84
C TRP A 110 -15.48 -20.67 -1.99
N THR A 111 -15.09 -20.21 -3.17
CA THR A 111 -14.90 -18.79 -3.48
C THR A 111 -16.22 -18.02 -3.39
N HIS A 112 -17.29 -18.52 -4.04
CA HIS A 112 -18.58 -17.84 -4.01
C HIS A 112 -19.23 -17.83 -2.62
N ASP A 113 -19.07 -18.88 -1.83
CA ASP A 113 -19.52 -18.90 -0.43
C ASP A 113 -18.81 -17.83 0.41
N ASN A 114 -17.51 -17.68 0.22
CA ASN A 114 -16.74 -16.63 0.91
C ASN A 114 -17.11 -15.23 0.43
N ILE A 115 -17.34 -15.02 -0.86
CA ILE A 115 -17.83 -13.74 -1.39
C ILE A 115 -19.15 -13.38 -0.69
N ALA A 116 -20.11 -14.29 -0.66
CA ALA A 116 -21.39 -14.05 -0.02
C ALA A 116 -21.25 -13.71 1.48
N TYR A 117 -20.39 -14.44 2.19
CA TYR A 117 -20.14 -14.21 3.60
C TYR A 117 -19.43 -12.86 3.87
N MET A 118 -18.36 -12.55 3.16
CA MET A 118 -17.64 -11.29 3.32
C MET A 118 -18.48 -10.08 2.91
N LYS A 119 -19.30 -10.22 1.86
CA LYS A 119 -20.28 -9.19 1.47
C LYS A 119 -21.27 -8.89 2.59
N LYS A 120 -21.80 -9.93 3.25
CA LYS A 120 -22.67 -9.77 4.43
C LYS A 120 -21.95 -9.00 5.55
N GLN A 121 -20.67 -9.30 5.81
CA GLN A 121 -19.90 -8.56 6.82
C GLN A 121 -19.71 -7.09 6.42
N MET A 122 -19.43 -6.78 5.14
CA MET A 122 -19.28 -5.40 4.65
C MET A 122 -20.59 -4.61 4.73
N LEU A 123 -21.72 -5.25 4.41
CA LEU A 123 -23.05 -4.66 4.59
C LEU A 123 -23.31 -4.36 6.06
N GLY A 124 -22.94 -5.27 6.97
CA GLY A 124 -23.04 -5.08 8.40
C GLY A 124 -22.17 -3.94 8.97
N MET A 125 -21.10 -3.57 8.27
CA MET A 125 -20.29 -2.41 8.61
C MET A 125 -20.90 -1.07 8.15
N GLY A 126 -21.96 -1.11 7.35
CA GLY A 126 -22.64 0.07 6.83
C GLY A 126 -21.82 0.91 5.86
N LEU A 127 -20.96 0.27 5.05
CA LEU A 127 -20.12 0.95 4.08
C LEU A 127 -20.96 1.51 2.90
N ALA A 128 -20.61 2.72 2.43
CA ALA A 128 -21.29 3.43 1.35
C ALA A 128 -20.92 2.90 -0.05
N ILE A 129 -20.96 1.58 -0.21
CA ILE A 129 -20.54 0.90 -1.44
C ILE A 129 -21.68 0.88 -2.47
N ASP A 130 -21.37 1.25 -3.70
CA ASP A 130 -22.25 1.03 -4.85
C ASP A 130 -22.18 -0.43 -5.31
N TRP A 131 -22.96 -1.30 -4.70
CA TRP A 131 -23.01 -2.72 -5.01
C TRP A 131 -23.55 -3.05 -6.41
N SER A 132 -24.15 -2.08 -7.10
CA SER A 132 -24.56 -2.28 -8.49
C SER A 132 -23.37 -2.41 -9.45
N ARG A 133 -22.17 -2.10 -8.98
CA ARG A 133 -20.92 -2.19 -9.74
C ARG A 133 -20.00 -3.32 -9.29
N GLU A 134 -20.55 -4.25 -8.53
CA GLU A 134 -19.82 -5.44 -8.05
C GLU A 134 -19.29 -6.28 -9.21
N VAL A 135 -18.02 -6.69 -9.10
CA VAL A 135 -17.38 -7.63 -10.03
C VAL A 135 -16.63 -8.71 -9.24
N ALA A 136 -16.56 -9.92 -9.79
CA ALA A 136 -15.69 -10.98 -9.32
C ALA A 136 -14.75 -11.41 -10.45
N THR A 137 -13.46 -11.42 -10.20
CA THR A 137 -12.46 -11.69 -11.26
C THR A 137 -12.57 -13.11 -11.81
N CYS A 138 -13.17 -14.04 -11.04
CA CYS A 138 -13.41 -15.42 -11.48
C CYS A 138 -14.64 -15.61 -12.37
N ASP A 139 -15.42 -14.55 -12.61
CA ASP A 139 -16.59 -14.65 -13.47
C ASP A 139 -16.17 -14.56 -14.95
N PRO A 140 -16.75 -15.40 -15.85
CA PRO A 140 -16.45 -15.37 -17.28
C PRO A 140 -16.70 -13.99 -17.92
N SER A 141 -17.67 -13.23 -17.42
CA SER A 141 -17.97 -11.85 -17.86
C SER A 141 -16.83 -10.85 -17.55
N TYR A 142 -15.99 -11.18 -16.56
CA TYR A 142 -14.79 -10.41 -16.21
C TYR A 142 -13.56 -10.94 -16.97
N TYR A 143 -13.18 -12.20 -16.77
CA TYR A 143 -11.91 -12.69 -17.29
C TYR A 143 -11.86 -12.88 -18.82
N ARG A 144 -13.01 -12.86 -19.51
CA ARG A 144 -13.00 -12.78 -20.98
C ARG A 144 -12.18 -11.61 -21.51
N TRP A 145 -12.15 -10.51 -20.74
CA TRP A 145 -11.44 -9.31 -21.12
C TRP A 145 -9.93 -9.40 -20.84
N ASN A 146 -9.52 -10.18 -19.84
CA ASN A 146 -8.12 -10.56 -19.67
C ASN A 146 -7.63 -11.34 -20.91
N GLN A 147 -8.44 -12.29 -21.33
CA GLN A 147 -8.15 -13.11 -22.52
C GLN A 147 -8.12 -12.26 -23.79
N TRP A 148 -9.08 -11.39 -23.95
CA TRP A 148 -9.16 -10.50 -25.11
C TRP A 148 -7.96 -9.54 -25.19
N LEU A 149 -7.61 -8.91 -24.07
CA LEU A 149 -6.48 -7.98 -24.05
C LEU A 149 -5.16 -8.73 -24.25
N PHE A 150 -5.00 -9.92 -23.68
CA PHE A 150 -3.85 -10.78 -23.95
C PHE A 150 -3.67 -11.04 -25.46
N LEU A 151 -4.75 -11.36 -26.18
CA LEU A 151 -4.69 -11.54 -27.64
C LEU A 151 -4.27 -10.26 -28.37
N LYS A 152 -4.78 -9.10 -27.95
CA LYS A 152 -4.34 -7.80 -28.51
C LYS A 152 -2.86 -7.51 -28.25
N MET A 153 -2.38 -7.85 -27.07
CA MET A 153 -0.96 -7.73 -26.72
C MET A 153 -0.10 -8.71 -27.52
N LEU A 154 -0.60 -9.93 -27.77
CA LEU A 154 0.08 -10.93 -28.59
C LEU A 154 0.25 -10.43 -30.05
N ASP A 155 -0.82 -9.86 -30.63
CA ASP A 155 -0.80 -9.25 -31.97
C ASP A 155 0.21 -8.09 -32.09
N LYS A 156 0.42 -7.35 -31.01
CA LYS A 156 1.36 -6.22 -30.94
C LYS A 156 2.80 -6.64 -30.57
N GLY A 157 3.04 -7.91 -30.27
CA GLY A 157 4.34 -8.39 -29.76
C GLY A 157 4.64 -7.95 -28.32
N LEU A 158 3.64 -7.46 -27.59
CA LEU A 158 3.73 -7.15 -26.17
C LEU A 158 3.53 -8.38 -25.28
N ALA A 159 2.86 -9.41 -25.79
CA ALA A 159 2.83 -10.74 -25.21
C ALA A 159 3.58 -11.71 -26.14
N TYR A 160 4.36 -12.61 -25.57
CA TYR A 160 5.15 -13.57 -26.33
C TYR A 160 5.41 -14.84 -25.53
N ARG A 161 5.75 -15.94 -26.21
CA ARG A 161 6.10 -17.21 -25.57
C ARG A 161 7.62 -17.41 -25.58
N LYS A 162 8.16 -17.81 -24.42
CA LYS A 162 9.60 -18.06 -24.27
C LYS A 162 9.82 -19.19 -23.25
N THR A 163 10.83 -20.00 -23.49
CA THR A 163 11.36 -20.93 -22.48
C THR A 163 12.38 -20.22 -21.59
N GLN A 164 12.19 -20.30 -20.28
CA GLN A 164 13.11 -19.71 -19.30
C GLN A 164 13.32 -20.67 -18.12
N VAL A 165 14.46 -20.48 -17.44
CA VAL A 165 14.71 -21.14 -16.16
C VAL A 165 13.85 -20.51 -15.07
N VAL A 166 13.01 -21.30 -14.43
CA VAL A 166 12.08 -20.89 -13.36
C VAL A 166 12.32 -21.70 -12.09
N ASN A 167 11.82 -21.19 -10.96
CA ASN A 167 11.78 -21.94 -9.71
C ASN A 167 10.60 -22.92 -9.76
N TRP A 168 10.86 -24.20 -9.69
CA TRP A 168 9.86 -25.27 -9.71
C TRP A 168 9.76 -25.93 -8.34
N ASP A 169 8.57 -26.00 -7.80
CA ASP A 169 8.28 -26.81 -6.61
C ASP A 169 7.87 -28.21 -7.07
N PRO A 170 8.67 -29.25 -6.75
CA PRO A 170 8.39 -30.61 -7.22
C PRO A 170 7.20 -31.27 -6.51
N VAL A 171 6.81 -30.78 -5.32
CA VAL A 171 5.68 -31.29 -4.55
C VAL A 171 4.39 -30.65 -5.05
N ASP A 172 4.36 -29.34 -5.19
CA ASP A 172 3.22 -28.59 -5.72
C ASP A 172 3.09 -28.66 -7.24
N GLN A 173 4.12 -29.15 -7.93
CA GLN A 173 4.22 -29.23 -9.39
C GLN A 173 3.88 -27.92 -10.09
N THR A 174 4.47 -26.83 -9.64
CA THR A 174 4.23 -25.48 -10.18
C THR A 174 5.45 -24.60 -10.13
N VAL A 175 5.42 -23.55 -10.96
CA VAL A 175 6.37 -22.45 -10.91
C VAL A 175 6.07 -21.59 -9.68
N LEU A 176 7.13 -21.26 -8.94
CA LEU A 176 7.11 -20.30 -7.85
C LEU A 176 7.74 -18.99 -8.31
N ALA A 177 7.11 -17.87 -7.94
CA ALA A 177 7.76 -16.57 -8.00
C ALA A 177 8.97 -16.54 -7.04
N ASN A 178 9.92 -15.63 -7.30
CA ASN A 178 11.13 -15.54 -6.45
C ASN A 178 10.78 -15.30 -4.97
N GLU A 179 9.74 -14.52 -4.72
CA GLU A 179 9.22 -14.17 -3.38
C GLU A 179 8.60 -15.36 -2.63
N GLN A 180 8.32 -16.44 -3.34
CA GLN A 180 7.77 -17.69 -2.80
C GLN A 180 8.84 -18.74 -2.49
N VAL A 181 10.11 -18.39 -2.67
CA VAL A 181 11.25 -19.25 -2.34
C VAL A 181 11.97 -18.69 -1.12
N ILE A 182 12.00 -19.45 -0.02
CA ILE A 182 12.66 -19.07 1.22
C ILE A 182 13.77 -20.07 1.49
N ASP A 183 15.01 -19.63 1.61
CA ASP A 183 16.18 -20.47 1.83
C ASP A 183 16.27 -21.65 0.84
N GLY A 184 15.96 -21.40 -0.43
CA GLY A 184 15.99 -22.43 -1.48
C GLY A 184 14.86 -23.45 -1.44
N LYS A 185 13.83 -23.21 -0.61
CA LYS A 185 12.66 -24.08 -0.43
C LYS A 185 11.36 -23.37 -0.76
N GLY A 186 10.40 -24.11 -1.29
CA GLY A 186 9.05 -23.60 -1.45
C GLY A 186 8.45 -23.18 -0.10
N TRP A 187 7.94 -21.96 -0.02
CA TRP A 187 7.41 -21.36 1.20
C TRP A 187 6.26 -22.16 1.84
N ARG A 188 5.53 -22.92 1.02
CA ARG A 188 4.38 -23.70 1.42
C ARG A 188 4.73 -25.17 1.72
N THR A 189 5.45 -25.80 0.79
CA THR A 189 5.75 -27.23 0.85
C THR A 189 6.97 -27.54 1.70
N GLY A 190 7.90 -26.59 1.83
CA GLY A 190 9.23 -26.81 2.40
C GLY A 190 10.14 -27.66 1.51
N ALA A 191 9.67 -28.06 0.31
CA ALA A 191 10.48 -28.79 -0.65
C ALA A 191 11.60 -27.94 -1.22
N VAL A 192 12.75 -28.53 -1.47
CA VAL A 192 13.83 -27.85 -2.19
C VAL A 192 13.37 -27.53 -3.61
N VAL A 193 13.45 -26.26 -4.01
CA VAL A 193 13.06 -25.85 -5.36
C VAL A 193 14.07 -26.31 -6.39
N GLU A 194 13.54 -26.77 -7.50
CA GLU A 194 14.34 -27.14 -8.67
C GLU A 194 14.36 -25.99 -9.68
N LYS A 195 15.48 -25.87 -10.40
CA LYS A 195 15.54 -25.00 -11.58
C LYS A 195 15.13 -25.80 -12.79
N ARG A 196 14.05 -25.37 -13.46
CA ARG A 196 13.54 -26.04 -14.67
C ARG A 196 13.37 -25.03 -15.79
N GLU A 197 13.69 -25.45 -17.00
CA GLU A 197 13.35 -24.70 -18.21
C GLU A 197 11.91 -25.04 -18.61
N ILE A 198 11.03 -24.05 -18.48
CA ILE A 198 9.60 -24.21 -18.79
C ILE A 198 9.20 -23.14 -19.81
N PRO A 199 8.52 -23.52 -20.90
CA PRO A 199 7.93 -22.54 -21.79
C PRO A 199 6.75 -21.85 -21.11
N GLY A 200 6.64 -20.53 -21.26
CA GLY A 200 5.57 -19.73 -20.70
C GLY A 200 5.33 -18.45 -21.49
N TYR A 201 4.24 -17.79 -21.19
CA TYR A 201 3.90 -16.48 -21.76
C TYR A 201 4.39 -15.36 -20.88
N TYR A 202 4.91 -14.32 -21.54
CA TYR A 202 5.51 -13.14 -20.91
C TYR A 202 4.88 -11.89 -21.49
N LEU A 203 4.70 -10.87 -20.66
CA LEU A 203 4.30 -9.53 -21.05
C LEU A 203 5.52 -8.61 -21.02
N ALA A 204 5.73 -7.86 -22.08
CA ALA A 204 6.92 -7.04 -22.34
C ALA A 204 6.87 -5.70 -21.55
N ILE A 205 6.74 -5.77 -20.23
CA ILE A 205 6.73 -4.59 -19.35
C ILE A 205 8.02 -3.77 -19.49
N THR A 206 9.14 -4.40 -19.86
CA THR A 206 10.42 -3.71 -20.08
C THR A 206 10.38 -2.71 -21.23
N GLN A 207 9.46 -2.85 -22.18
CA GLN A 207 9.26 -1.86 -23.25
C GLN A 207 8.69 -0.54 -22.70
N TYR A 208 8.06 -0.57 -21.55
CA TYR A 208 7.51 0.61 -20.85
C TYR A 208 8.41 1.09 -19.71
N ALA A 209 9.59 0.47 -19.50
CA ALA A 209 10.43 0.73 -18.33
C ALA A 209 10.86 2.20 -18.23
N ASP A 210 11.22 2.85 -19.33
CA ASP A 210 11.57 4.27 -19.35
C ASP A 210 10.38 5.14 -18.93
N GLU A 211 9.22 4.96 -19.53
CA GLU A 211 8.03 5.73 -19.24
C GLU A 211 7.55 5.51 -17.79
N LEU A 212 7.53 4.26 -17.31
CA LEU A 212 7.21 3.93 -15.93
C LEU A 212 8.16 4.62 -14.94
N LEU A 213 9.45 4.68 -15.27
CA LEU A 213 10.46 5.33 -14.43
C LEU A 213 10.34 6.85 -14.45
N GLU A 214 10.16 7.45 -15.62
CA GLU A 214 10.03 8.91 -15.75
C GLU A 214 8.89 9.46 -14.91
N PHE A 215 7.70 8.81 -14.92
CA PHE A 215 6.55 9.27 -14.16
C PHE A 215 6.78 9.27 -12.65
N VAL A 216 7.58 8.35 -12.09
CA VAL A 216 7.88 8.34 -10.66
C VAL A 216 9.00 9.32 -10.28
N ARG A 217 9.88 9.68 -11.22
CA ARG A 217 10.97 10.65 -11.02
C ARG A 217 10.50 12.09 -11.16
N ASP A 218 9.65 12.32 -12.17
CA ASP A 218 9.06 13.62 -12.43
C ASP A 218 7.95 13.91 -11.41
N GLU A 219 7.57 15.16 -11.30
CA GLU A 219 6.45 15.58 -10.45
C GLU A 219 5.06 15.25 -11.05
N ARG A 220 5.00 14.33 -12.04
CA ARG A 220 3.76 13.92 -12.70
C ARG A 220 2.84 13.06 -11.82
N MET A 221 3.36 12.52 -10.71
CA MET A 221 2.60 11.76 -9.71
C MET A 221 2.70 12.40 -8.32
N PRO A 222 2.25 13.66 -8.14
CA PRO A 222 2.43 14.40 -6.89
C PRO A 222 1.63 13.80 -5.72
N GLY A 223 0.52 13.12 -6.00
CA GLY A 223 -0.35 12.47 -5.00
C GLY A 223 0.14 11.10 -4.52
N TRP A 224 1.30 10.63 -5.00
CA TRP A 224 1.86 9.35 -4.57
C TRP A 224 2.92 9.52 -3.47
N PRO A 225 2.92 8.67 -2.43
CA PRO A 225 3.93 8.70 -1.38
C PRO A 225 5.34 8.54 -1.94
N GLN A 226 6.27 9.38 -1.50
CA GLN A 226 7.66 9.35 -1.96
C GLN A 226 8.32 7.97 -1.76
N ARG A 227 7.96 7.28 -0.67
CA ARG A 227 8.44 5.93 -0.39
C ARG A 227 8.06 4.94 -1.48
N VAL A 228 6.81 4.99 -1.97
CA VAL A 228 6.33 4.10 -3.05
C VAL A 228 7.05 4.41 -4.36
N LYS A 229 7.21 5.70 -4.70
CA LYS A 229 7.97 6.13 -5.89
C LYS A 229 9.40 5.60 -5.87
N LEU A 230 10.08 5.73 -4.73
CA LEU A 230 11.45 5.23 -4.55
C LEU A 230 11.52 3.70 -4.66
N MET A 231 10.54 2.97 -4.09
CA MET A 231 10.48 1.51 -4.22
C MET A 231 10.33 1.08 -5.68
N GLN A 232 9.47 1.74 -6.45
CA GLN A 232 9.30 1.45 -7.88
C GLN A 232 10.53 1.84 -8.70
N GLU A 233 11.13 2.99 -8.45
CA GLU A 233 12.38 3.42 -9.09
C GLU A 233 13.49 2.39 -8.89
N ASN A 234 13.69 1.95 -7.65
CA ASN A 234 14.69 0.93 -7.33
C ASN A 234 14.38 -0.43 -7.99
N TRP A 235 13.11 -0.81 -8.08
CA TRP A 235 12.68 -2.05 -8.71
C TRP A 235 12.88 -2.02 -10.23
N ILE A 236 12.50 -0.92 -10.89
CA ILE A 236 12.74 -0.72 -12.33
C ILE A 236 14.24 -0.70 -12.61
N GLY A 237 15.03 -0.04 -11.78
CA GLY A 237 16.49 -0.14 -11.71
C GLY A 237 17.18 0.12 -13.03
N LYS A 238 17.03 1.33 -13.58
CA LYS A 238 17.76 1.76 -14.79
C LYS A 238 19.24 1.91 -14.50
N SER A 239 20.07 1.20 -15.23
CA SER A 239 21.53 1.32 -15.19
C SER A 239 22.07 1.65 -16.56
N VAL A 240 22.75 2.79 -16.66
CA VAL A 240 23.46 3.20 -17.87
C VAL A 240 24.93 2.88 -17.68
N GLY A 241 25.51 2.14 -18.59
CA GLY A 241 26.89 1.69 -18.49
C GLY A 241 27.45 1.26 -19.85
N VAL A 242 28.49 0.47 -19.80
CA VAL A 242 29.18 -0.07 -20.99
C VAL A 242 29.12 -1.60 -20.94
N ARG A 243 28.61 -2.21 -21.98
CA ARG A 243 28.73 -3.64 -22.25
C ARG A 243 29.93 -3.87 -23.13
N PHE A 244 30.82 -4.75 -22.71
CA PHE A 244 31.99 -5.05 -23.51
C PHE A 244 32.48 -6.49 -23.30
N ALA A 245 33.41 -6.93 -24.13
CA ALA A 245 33.90 -8.31 -24.12
C ALA A 245 35.42 -8.39 -23.88
N PHE A 246 35.80 -9.42 -23.14
CA PHE A 246 37.16 -9.90 -23.02
C PHE A 246 37.37 -11.01 -24.07
N PRO A 247 38.19 -10.85 -25.14
CA PRO A 247 38.45 -11.90 -26.11
C PRO A 247 39.19 -13.09 -25.50
N HIS A 248 38.92 -14.29 -26.01
CA HIS A 248 39.62 -15.54 -25.66
C HIS A 248 39.63 -16.55 -26.83
N ASP A 249 40.45 -17.58 -26.73
CA ASP A 249 40.54 -18.67 -27.69
C ASP A 249 40.10 -20.03 -27.10
N ILE A 250 39.35 -20.01 -26.01
CA ILE A 250 38.87 -21.21 -25.29
C ILE A 250 37.86 -21.92 -26.18
N ARG A 251 38.12 -23.23 -26.41
CA ARG A 251 37.33 -24.07 -27.29
C ARG A 251 36.68 -25.21 -26.56
N ASP A 252 35.52 -25.64 -27.02
CA ASP A 252 34.84 -26.83 -26.55
C ASP A 252 35.46 -28.12 -27.09
N GLU A 253 34.87 -29.28 -26.81
CA GLU A 253 35.35 -30.61 -27.28
C GLU A 253 35.23 -30.81 -28.78
N GLN A 254 34.37 -30.05 -29.43
CA GLN A 254 34.19 -30.03 -30.88
C GLN A 254 35.18 -29.10 -31.61
N GLY A 255 35.90 -28.28 -30.85
CA GLY A 255 36.84 -27.32 -31.37
C GLY A 255 36.23 -25.95 -31.70
N ASP A 256 34.95 -25.73 -31.32
CA ASP A 256 34.27 -24.47 -31.51
C ASP A 256 34.57 -23.49 -30.36
N LEU A 257 34.64 -22.20 -30.67
CA LEU A 257 34.87 -21.17 -29.67
C LEU A 257 33.69 -21.07 -28.74
N ILE A 258 33.90 -21.19 -27.41
CA ILE A 258 32.87 -20.97 -26.43
C ILE A 258 32.46 -19.50 -26.42
N GLY A 259 31.16 -19.18 -26.55
CA GLY A 259 30.64 -17.81 -26.58
C GLY A 259 31.27 -16.95 -27.68
N GLU A 260 31.53 -17.56 -28.88
CA GLU A 260 32.18 -16.89 -30.03
C GLU A 260 33.58 -16.34 -29.71
N GLY A 261 34.23 -16.82 -28.63
CA GLY A 261 35.55 -16.34 -28.19
C GLY A 261 35.49 -15.02 -27.42
N LEU A 262 34.32 -14.68 -26.88
CA LEU A 262 34.06 -13.41 -26.18
C LEU A 262 33.39 -13.64 -24.83
N LEU A 263 34.04 -13.17 -23.74
CA LEU A 263 33.41 -13.08 -22.41
C LEU A 263 32.82 -11.68 -22.22
N HIS A 264 31.52 -11.58 -22.34
CA HIS A 264 30.80 -10.31 -22.19
C HIS A 264 30.59 -9.94 -20.74
N VAL A 265 30.79 -8.65 -20.40
CA VAL A 265 30.47 -8.06 -19.09
C VAL A 265 29.74 -6.73 -19.27
N PHE A 266 28.99 -6.35 -18.24
CA PHE A 266 28.37 -5.02 -18.15
C PHE A 266 28.88 -4.29 -16.90
N THR A 267 29.22 -3.03 -17.03
CA THR A 267 29.67 -2.20 -15.91
C THR A 267 29.12 -0.78 -15.98
N THR A 268 28.75 -0.22 -14.84
CA THR A 268 28.49 1.23 -14.67
C THR A 268 29.72 2.03 -14.30
N ARG A 269 30.88 1.36 -14.17
CA ARG A 269 32.19 1.88 -13.76
C ARG A 269 33.24 1.59 -14.82
N ALA A 270 32.95 1.93 -16.09
CA ALA A 270 33.93 1.75 -17.18
C ALA A 270 35.20 2.58 -16.95
N ASP A 271 35.15 3.65 -16.16
CA ASP A 271 36.30 4.42 -15.68
C ASP A 271 37.34 3.56 -14.94
N THR A 272 36.94 2.43 -14.38
CA THR A 272 37.82 1.54 -13.61
C THR A 272 38.35 0.35 -14.41
N ILE A 273 38.11 0.27 -15.71
CA ILE A 273 38.45 -0.90 -16.55
C ILE A 273 39.93 -1.30 -16.44
N MET A 274 40.84 -0.33 -16.35
CA MET A 274 42.27 -0.59 -16.24
C MET A 274 42.68 -1.17 -14.87
N GLY A 275 41.76 -1.13 -13.88
CA GLY A 275 41.92 -1.75 -12.55
C GLY A 275 41.48 -3.20 -12.48
N VAL A 276 41.03 -3.77 -13.59
CA VAL A 276 40.59 -5.16 -13.65
C VAL A 276 41.73 -6.10 -13.30
N SER A 277 41.51 -7.04 -12.38
CA SER A 277 42.46 -8.06 -11.96
C SER A 277 41.95 -9.48 -12.13
N PHE A 278 40.65 -9.67 -12.24
CA PHE A 278 39.99 -10.93 -12.55
C PHE A 278 38.64 -10.70 -13.21
N CYS A 279 38.08 -11.72 -13.84
CA CYS A 279 36.68 -11.78 -14.22
C CYS A 279 36.00 -12.86 -13.38
N ALA A 280 34.81 -12.60 -12.87
CA ALA A 280 34.00 -13.62 -12.19
C ALA A 280 32.78 -13.97 -13.03
N VAL A 281 32.52 -15.27 -13.18
CA VAL A 281 31.37 -15.81 -13.92
C VAL A 281 30.39 -16.53 -13.01
N ALA A 282 29.13 -16.59 -13.44
CA ALA A 282 28.10 -17.37 -12.76
C ALA A 282 28.44 -18.89 -12.80
N PRO A 283 28.00 -19.68 -11.82
CA PRO A 283 28.15 -21.13 -11.81
C PRO A 283 27.62 -21.82 -13.06
N GLU A 284 26.58 -21.25 -13.69
CA GLU A 284 25.94 -21.78 -14.92
C GLU A 284 26.57 -21.26 -16.22
N HIS A 285 27.55 -20.37 -16.13
CA HIS A 285 28.16 -19.77 -17.29
C HIS A 285 28.90 -20.84 -18.15
N PRO A 286 28.85 -20.79 -19.49
CA PRO A 286 29.48 -21.81 -20.35
C PRO A 286 30.98 -22.04 -20.07
N LEU A 287 31.75 -21.01 -19.73
CA LEU A 287 33.15 -21.17 -19.36
C LEU A 287 33.33 -21.90 -18.03
N ALA A 288 32.46 -21.65 -17.04
CA ALA A 288 32.48 -22.37 -15.76
C ALA A 288 32.16 -23.87 -15.95
N VAL A 289 31.08 -24.15 -16.71
CA VAL A 289 30.68 -25.52 -17.05
C VAL A 289 31.78 -26.25 -17.84
N HIS A 290 32.44 -25.57 -18.77
CA HIS A 290 33.57 -26.14 -19.51
C HIS A 290 34.76 -26.50 -18.60
N ALA A 291 35.19 -25.59 -17.76
CA ALA A 291 36.30 -25.81 -16.83
C ALA A 291 36.00 -26.92 -15.82
N ALA A 292 34.76 -27.04 -15.35
CA ALA A 292 34.31 -28.05 -14.42
C ALA A 292 34.44 -29.51 -14.94
N LYS A 293 34.42 -29.69 -16.28
CA LYS A 293 34.57 -31.03 -16.88
C LYS A 293 35.92 -31.70 -16.54
N THR A 294 36.97 -30.91 -16.35
CA THR A 294 38.32 -31.39 -16.05
C THR A 294 38.73 -31.16 -14.60
N GLN A 295 37.92 -30.47 -13.82
CA GLN A 295 38.23 -30.06 -12.44
C GLN A 295 37.11 -30.52 -11.47
N PRO A 296 37.22 -31.67 -10.81
CA PRO A 296 36.20 -32.20 -9.90
C PRO A 296 35.87 -31.26 -8.73
N ALA A 297 36.87 -30.56 -8.21
CA ALA A 297 36.67 -29.59 -7.12
C ALA A 297 35.79 -28.41 -7.56
N LEU A 298 36.00 -27.90 -8.78
CA LEU A 298 35.21 -26.84 -9.37
C LEU A 298 33.77 -27.31 -9.67
N ALA A 299 33.62 -28.56 -10.14
CA ALA A 299 32.29 -29.16 -10.34
C ALA A 299 31.51 -29.26 -9.02
N ALA A 300 32.16 -29.67 -7.93
CA ALA A 300 31.55 -29.71 -6.61
C ALA A 300 31.20 -28.31 -6.07
N PHE A 301 32.05 -27.31 -6.30
CA PHE A 301 31.77 -25.92 -5.92
C PHE A 301 30.55 -25.35 -6.70
N ILE A 302 30.48 -25.56 -8.01
CA ILE A 302 29.34 -25.16 -8.84
C ILE A 302 28.03 -25.80 -8.32
N ALA A 303 28.05 -27.10 -8.05
CA ALA A 303 26.90 -27.81 -7.49
C ALA A 303 26.46 -27.25 -6.14
N SER A 304 27.38 -26.86 -5.27
CA SER A 304 27.08 -26.24 -3.98
C SER A 304 26.44 -24.82 -4.14
N CYS A 305 26.91 -24.06 -5.13
CA CYS A 305 26.33 -22.75 -5.43
C CYS A 305 24.88 -22.86 -5.93
N GLN A 306 24.56 -23.89 -6.71
CA GLN A 306 23.23 -24.13 -7.28
C GLN A 306 22.20 -24.58 -6.23
N GLN A 307 22.62 -25.14 -5.10
CA GLN A 307 21.75 -25.56 -3.99
C GLN A 307 21.33 -24.42 -3.07
N GLY A 308 21.90 -23.24 -3.21
CA GLY A 308 21.60 -22.07 -2.38
C GLY A 308 20.49 -21.19 -2.95
N GLY A 309 19.98 -20.25 -2.12
CA GLY A 309 19.06 -19.19 -2.56
C GLY A 309 19.68 -18.34 -3.67
N THR A 310 18.85 -17.92 -4.63
CA THR A 310 19.29 -17.23 -5.87
C THR A 310 18.78 -15.80 -5.96
N THR A 311 18.18 -15.27 -4.89
CA THR A 311 17.77 -13.85 -4.88
C THR A 311 18.98 -12.95 -4.64
N GLU A 312 18.99 -11.77 -5.27
CA GLU A 312 20.04 -10.77 -5.08
C GLU A 312 20.20 -10.39 -3.59
N ALA A 313 19.11 -10.35 -2.84
CA ALA A 313 19.10 -10.04 -1.41
C ALA A 313 19.75 -11.14 -0.56
N GLU A 314 19.51 -12.42 -0.85
CA GLU A 314 20.14 -13.56 -0.15
C GLU A 314 21.62 -13.64 -0.48
N LEU A 315 21.99 -13.44 -1.75
CA LEU A 315 23.39 -13.43 -2.18
C LEU A 315 24.18 -12.23 -1.62
N ALA A 316 23.51 -11.12 -1.34
CA ALA A 316 24.14 -9.95 -0.71
C ALA A 316 24.57 -10.25 0.73
N LEU A 317 23.86 -11.12 1.44
CA LEU A 317 24.13 -11.49 2.84
C LEU A 317 25.13 -12.64 3.01
N LYS A 318 25.40 -13.41 1.94
CA LYS A 318 26.35 -14.54 1.99
C LYS A 318 27.80 -14.07 1.86
N ASP A 319 28.71 -14.80 2.49
CA ASP A 319 30.16 -14.65 2.27
C ASP A 319 30.48 -14.88 0.79
N LYS A 320 31.27 -13.99 0.21
CA LYS A 320 31.69 -14.08 -1.19
C LYS A 320 32.74 -15.18 -1.33
N GLU A 321 32.40 -16.21 -2.07
CA GLU A 321 33.26 -17.35 -2.35
C GLU A 321 33.42 -17.53 -3.85
N GLY A 322 34.59 -18.04 -4.22
CA GLY A 322 34.91 -18.33 -5.60
C GLY A 322 35.99 -19.41 -5.75
N MET A 323 36.08 -19.93 -6.97
CA MET A 323 37.09 -20.89 -7.35
C MET A 323 37.66 -20.52 -8.71
N ASP A 324 38.98 -20.57 -8.83
CA ASP A 324 39.70 -20.32 -10.07
C ASP A 324 39.37 -21.42 -11.09
N THR A 325 39.01 -21.03 -12.31
CA THR A 325 38.73 -21.95 -13.41
C THR A 325 40.02 -22.45 -14.11
N GLY A 326 41.18 -21.80 -13.87
CA GLY A 326 42.39 -21.97 -14.63
C GLY A 326 42.33 -21.44 -16.07
N LEU A 327 41.20 -20.81 -16.45
CA LEU A 327 41.00 -20.17 -17.76
C LEU A 327 41.44 -18.70 -17.68
N VAL A 328 41.91 -18.18 -18.81
CA VAL A 328 42.29 -16.77 -18.95
C VAL A 328 41.62 -16.13 -20.16
N VAL A 329 41.29 -14.85 -20.04
CA VAL A 329 40.77 -14.01 -21.14
C VAL A 329 41.69 -12.81 -21.32
N THR A 330 41.59 -12.13 -22.46
CA THR A 330 42.44 -11.01 -22.77
C THR A 330 41.76 -9.70 -22.41
N HIS A 331 42.42 -8.82 -21.66
CA HIS A 331 41.93 -7.49 -21.35
C HIS A 331 41.79 -6.67 -22.65
N PRO A 332 40.58 -6.08 -22.93
CA PRO A 332 40.31 -5.51 -24.26
C PRO A 332 41.16 -4.28 -24.62
N LEU A 333 41.64 -3.53 -23.61
CA LEU A 333 42.42 -2.33 -23.86
C LEU A 333 43.93 -2.54 -23.66
N SER A 334 44.37 -3.20 -22.56
CA SER A 334 45.79 -3.42 -22.28
C SER A 334 46.38 -4.65 -22.97
N GLY A 335 45.56 -5.64 -23.32
CA GLY A 335 46.05 -6.91 -23.87
C GLY A 335 46.61 -7.88 -22.82
N GLU A 336 46.54 -7.56 -21.53
CA GLU A 336 47.00 -8.42 -20.44
C GLU A 336 46.07 -9.64 -20.29
N ALA A 337 46.63 -10.74 -19.80
CA ALA A 337 45.85 -11.94 -19.43
C ALA A 337 45.11 -11.69 -18.09
N VAL A 338 43.80 -12.00 -18.05
CA VAL A 338 42.95 -11.85 -16.90
C VAL A 338 42.37 -13.22 -16.54
N ALA A 339 42.54 -13.65 -15.28
CA ALA A 339 42.03 -14.93 -14.78
C ALA A 339 40.50 -14.94 -14.70
N VAL A 340 39.86 -16.06 -15.02
CA VAL A 340 38.42 -16.28 -14.90
C VAL A 340 38.12 -17.11 -13.65
N TRP A 341 37.28 -16.61 -12.78
CA TRP A 341 36.83 -17.26 -11.54
C TRP A 341 35.34 -17.60 -11.61
N VAL A 342 34.93 -18.67 -10.97
CA VAL A 342 33.50 -18.87 -10.67
C VAL A 342 33.20 -18.19 -9.33
N GLY A 343 32.19 -17.30 -9.30
CA GLY A 343 31.78 -16.61 -8.08
C GLY A 343 30.36 -16.99 -7.66
N ASN A 344 30.14 -17.33 -6.36
CA ASN A 344 28.82 -17.66 -5.82
C ASN A 344 27.84 -16.46 -5.79
N TYR A 345 28.33 -15.26 -6.10
CA TYR A 345 27.61 -13.99 -6.09
C TYR A 345 27.29 -13.42 -7.48
N VAL A 346 27.72 -14.13 -8.54
CA VAL A 346 27.42 -13.73 -9.92
C VAL A 346 26.18 -14.46 -10.42
N LEU A 347 25.21 -13.70 -10.92
CA LEU A 347 23.95 -14.23 -11.42
C LEU A 347 23.97 -14.34 -12.93
N MET A 348 23.61 -15.50 -13.49
CA MET A 348 23.49 -15.71 -14.95
C MET A 348 22.43 -14.78 -15.59
N GLY A 349 21.39 -14.45 -14.86
CA GLY A 349 20.30 -13.57 -15.33
C GLY A 349 20.60 -12.07 -15.30
N TYR A 350 21.74 -11.65 -14.76
CA TYR A 350 22.15 -10.25 -14.70
C TYR A 350 23.37 -10.00 -15.60
N GLY A 351 23.25 -9.01 -16.49
CA GLY A 351 24.26 -8.79 -17.52
C GLY A 351 24.35 -10.03 -18.44
N ASP A 352 25.56 -10.49 -18.70
CA ASP A 352 25.84 -11.68 -19.50
C ASP A 352 26.32 -12.86 -18.61
N GLY A 353 25.96 -12.88 -17.31
CA GLY A 353 26.43 -13.88 -16.36
C GLY A 353 27.91 -13.75 -15.99
N ALA A 354 28.52 -12.59 -16.22
CA ALA A 354 29.89 -12.31 -15.88
C ALA A 354 30.09 -10.86 -15.44
N VAL A 355 31.05 -10.63 -14.58
CA VAL A 355 31.45 -9.32 -14.07
C VAL A 355 32.97 -9.14 -14.16
N MET A 356 33.42 -7.92 -14.38
CA MET A 356 34.83 -7.55 -14.20
C MET A 356 35.11 -7.29 -12.73
N GLY A 357 36.14 -7.88 -12.16
CA GLY A 357 36.62 -7.63 -10.81
C GLY A 357 37.56 -6.44 -10.75
N VAL A 358 37.20 -5.39 -9.99
CA VAL A 358 37.98 -4.18 -9.79
C VAL A 358 38.24 -3.93 -8.31
N PRO A 359 39.07 -4.70 -7.64
CA PRO A 359 39.24 -4.70 -6.17
C PRO A 359 39.56 -3.34 -5.57
N ALA A 360 40.21 -2.45 -6.30
CA ALA A 360 40.51 -1.12 -5.77
C ALA A 360 39.28 -0.19 -5.67
N HIS A 361 38.14 -0.53 -6.30
CA HIS A 361 36.98 0.38 -6.42
C HIS A 361 35.62 -0.28 -6.23
N ASP A 362 35.60 -1.53 -5.77
CA ASP A 362 34.40 -2.26 -5.34
C ASP A 362 34.69 -3.04 -4.06
N GLU A 363 33.91 -2.85 -3.02
CA GLU A 363 34.08 -3.45 -1.70
C GLU A 363 34.08 -5.00 -1.74
N ARG A 364 33.19 -5.55 -2.55
CA ARG A 364 33.03 -7.01 -2.67
C ARG A 364 34.25 -7.62 -3.36
N ASP A 365 34.72 -6.96 -4.42
CA ASP A 365 35.92 -7.38 -5.15
C ASP A 365 37.16 -7.19 -4.29
N PHE A 366 37.21 -6.16 -3.43
CA PHE A 366 38.32 -5.93 -2.50
C PHE A 366 38.43 -7.08 -1.48
N ALA A 367 37.31 -7.42 -0.83
CA ALA A 367 37.27 -8.53 0.11
C ALA A 367 37.62 -9.87 -0.57
N PHE A 368 37.13 -10.09 -1.79
CA PHE A 368 37.46 -11.26 -2.61
C PHE A 368 38.93 -11.31 -2.93
N ALA A 369 39.53 -10.19 -3.37
CA ALA A 369 40.96 -10.10 -3.69
C ALA A 369 41.86 -10.37 -2.48
N LEU A 370 41.52 -9.88 -1.31
CA LEU A 370 42.25 -10.19 -0.08
C LEU A 370 42.17 -11.69 0.28
N LYS A 371 40.95 -12.28 0.18
CA LYS A 371 40.73 -13.71 0.47
C LYS A 371 41.54 -14.64 -0.43
N TYR A 372 41.66 -14.31 -1.69
CA TYR A 372 42.28 -15.14 -2.72
C TYR A 372 43.65 -14.62 -3.20
N ASN A 373 44.18 -13.60 -2.52
CA ASN A 373 45.49 -12.96 -2.84
C ASN A 373 45.61 -12.50 -4.30
N LEU A 374 44.55 -11.80 -4.77
CA LEU A 374 44.52 -11.21 -6.12
C LEU A 374 45.06 -9.77 -6.12
N ALA A 375 45.50 -9.29 -7.29
CA ALA A 375 46.05 -7.94 -7.40
C ALA A 375 45.01 -6.85 -7.15
N ILE A 376 45.38 -5.82 -6.39
CA ILE A 376 44.57 -4.61 -6.17
C ILE A 376 45.25 -3.45 -6.89
N LYS A 377 44.64 -2.96 -7.99
CA LYS A 377 45.16 -1.95 -8.88
C LYS A 377 44.33 -0.65 -8.77
N PRO A 378 44.75 0.37 -7.98
CA PRO A 378 44.02 1.65 -7.91
C PRO A 378 44.18 2.43 -9.21
N VAL A 379 43.03 2.81 -9.81
CA VAL A 379 42.98 3.51 -11.11
C VAL A 379 42.14 4.80 -11.07
N VAL A 380 41.62 5.16 -9.93
CA VAL A 380 40.91 6.44 -9.68
C VAL A 380 41.58 7.16 -8.53
N HIS A 381 41.81 8.45 -8.71
CA HIS A 381 42.37 9.35 -7.70
C HIS A 381 41.32 10.39 -7.32
N VAL A 382 40.98 10.50 -6.03
CA VAL A 382 40.07 11.51 -5.47
C VAL A 382 40.84 12.31 -4.42
N PRO A 383 41.26 13.55 -4.73
CA PRO A 383 42.08 14.36 -3.82
C PRO A 383 41.41 14.58 -2.45
N GLY A 384 42.21 14.51 -1.39
CA GLY A 384 41.70 14.75 -0.02
C GLY A 384 40.87 13.63 0.59
N THR A 385 40.84 12.45 -0.03
CA THR A 385 40.16 11.25 0.47
C THR A 385 41.11 10.06 0.58
N ALA A 386 40.68 8.96 1.20
CA ALA A 386 41.44 7.70 1.22
C ALA A 386 41.68 7.11 -0.18
N CYS A 387 40.92 7.54 -1.20
CA CYS A 387 41.08 7.15 -2.60
C CYS A 387 42.18 7.97 -3.33
N ALA A 388 42.93 8.83 -2.64
CA ALA A 388 44.07 9.47 -3.24
C ALA A 388 45.21 8.46 -3.43
N SER A 389 45.91 8.50 -4.58
CA SER A 389 46.93 7.52 -4.98
C SER A 389 48.11 7.40 -4.05
N ASP A 390 48.39 8.49 -3.30
CA ASP A 390 49.49 8.55 -2.34
C ASP A 390 49.19 7.96 -0.95
N VAL A 391 47.89 7.75 -0.66
CA VAL A 391 47.43 7.23 0.65
C VAL A 391 46.59 5.98 0.51
N PHE A 392 46.43 5.40 -0.69
CA PHE A 392 45.62 4.22 -0.93
C PHE A 392 46.14 2.98 -0.18
N ASP A 393 45.31 2.45 0.74
CA ASP A 393 45.60 1.24 1.52
C ASP A 393 45.03 0.01 0.81
N LYS A 394 45.90 -0.93 0.44
CA LYS A 394 45.50 -2.21 -0.19
C LYS A 394 45.11 -3.30 0.81
N THR A 395 45.15 -3.01 2.10
CA THR A 395 44.87 -3.98 3.16
C THR A 395 43.55 -3.73 3.86
N THR A 396 43.01 -2.51 3.80
CA THR A 396 41.82 -2.07 4.51
C THR A 396 40.88 -1.35 3.56
N TRP A 397 39.63 -1.75 3.51
CA TRP A 397 38.60 -1.05 2.72
C TRP A 397 38.23 0.30 3.32
N HIS A 398 38.05 1.28 2.46
CA HIS A 398 37.51 2.60 2.77
C HIS A 398 36.40 2.96 1.79
N ASP A 399 35.25 3.45 2.25
CA ASP A 399 34.08 3.81 1.41
C ASP A 399 34.42 4.82 0.31
N ALA A 400 35.46 5.63 0.53
CA ALA A 400 35.97 6.57 -0.46
C ALA A 400 36.47 5.88 -1.76
N TYR A 401 36.82 4.60 -1.71
CA TYR A 401 37.29 3.84 -2.88
C TYR A 401 36.16 3.59 -3.89
N ALA A 402 34.91 3.52 -3.42
CA ALA A 402 33.73 3.33 -4.27
C ALA A 402 33.14 4.66 -4.82
N ILE A 403 33.70 5.82 -4.51
CA ILE A 403 33.19 7.11 -4.96
C ILE A 403 33.07 7.14 -6.49
N LYS A 404 31.89 7.50 -6.97
CA LYS A 404 31.54 7.62 -8.40
C LYS A 404 31.31 9.07 -8.78
N GLY A 405 31.75 9.44 -10.01
CA GLY A 405 31.46 10.77 -10.57
C GLY A 405 32.42 11.86 -10.15
N THR A 406 33.34 11.60 -9.23
CA THR A 406 34.38 12.55 -8.79
C THR A 406 35.76 11.93 -8.91
N GLY A 407 36.80 12.75 -9.07
CA GLY A 407 38.17 12.28 -9.25
C GLY A 407 38.57 12.11 -10.71
N VAL A 408 39.79 11.66 -10.91
CA VAL A 408 40.44 11.50 -12.21
C VAL A 408 41.05 10.10 -12.33
N ALA A 409 41.11 9.59 -13.56
CA ALA A 409 41.78 8.31 -13.86
C ALA A 409 43.32 8.47 -13.64
N VAL A 410 43.91 7.41 -13.07
CA VAL A 410 45.37 7.28 -12.85
C VAL A 410 45.76 5.83 -13.14
N ASN A 411 47.05 5.59 -13.39
CA ASN A 411 47.60 4.27 -13.72
C ASN A 411 46.83 3.57 -14.87
N SER A 412 46.27 4.38 -15.78
CA SER A 412 45.38 3.93 -16.87
C SER A 412 45.90 4.35 -18.25
N GLY A 413 47.16 4.76 -18.35
CA GLY A 413 47.84 5.13 -19.59
C GLY A 413 47.20 6.33 -20.28
N VAL A 414 46.68 6.16 -21.48
CA VAL A 414 46.03 7.25 -22.27
C VAL A 414 44.78 7.85 -21.61
N LEU A 415 44.24 7.21 -20.58
CA LEU A 415 43.07 7.66 -19.83
C LEU A 415 43.48 8.53 -18.62
N ASP A 416 44.76 8.58 -18.26
CA ASP A 416 45.23 9.33 -17.08
C ASP A 416 44.83 10.80 -17.15
N GLY A 417 44.37 11.33 -16.02
CA GLY A 417 43.87 12.69 -15.86
C GLY A 417 42.47 12.98 -16.35
N LEU A 418 41.80 12.03 -16.99
CA LEU A 418 40.41 12.20 -17.39
C LEU A 418 39.46 12.10 -16.18
N ALA A 419 38.52 13.04 -16.12
CA ALA A 419 37.38 12.97 -15.16
C ALA A 419 36.44 11.84 -15.54
N PHE A 420 35.57 11.44 -14.61
CA PHE A 420 34.71 10.25 -14.71
C PHE A 420 33.98 10.14 -16.06
N GLU A 421 33.20 11.15 -16.47
CA GLU A 421 32.40 11.10 -17.71
C GLU A 421 33.31 11.02 -18.95
N ALA A 422 34.35 11.86 -18.99
CA ALA A 422 35.30 11.85 -20.12
C ALA A 422 36.06 10.52 -20.22
N CYS A 423 36.36 9.88 -19.07
CA CYS A 423 37.00 8.59 -19.01
C CYS A 423 36.05 7.48 -19.54
N VAL A 424 34.80 7.46 -19.11
CA VAL A 424 33.78 6.51 -19.59
C VAL A 424 33.58 6.66 -21.09
N ASP A 425 33.50 7.89 -21.62
CA ASP A 425 33.35 8.16 -23.05
C ASP A 425 34.59 7.71 -23.86
N ALA A 426 35.79 7.94 -23.33
CA ALA A 426 37.04 7.52 -23.98
C ALA A 426 37.15 5.98 -24.03
N VAL A 427 36.82 5.29 -22.92
CA VAL A 427 36.77 3.83 -22.83
C VAL A 427 35.75 3.28 -23.82
N THR A 428 34.56 3.85 -23.85
CA THR A 428 33.47 3.41 -24.75
C THR A 428 33.89 3.50 -26.19
N ARG A 429 34.45 4.64 -26.62
CA ARG A 429 34.96 4.83 -27.97
C ARG A 429 36.10 3.86 -28.32
N ALA A 430 37.02 3.62 -27.40
CA ALA A 430 38.14 2.68 -27.63
C ALA A 430 37.64 1.24 -27.79
N LEU A 431 36.63 0.83 -27.03
CA LEU A 431 35.99 -0.49 -27.15
C LEU A 431 35.18 -0.63 -28.43
N GLN A 432 34.42 0.41 -28.82
CA GLN A 432 33.68 0.45 -30.09
C GLN A 432 34.61 0.37 -31.29
N ALA A 433 35.72 1.09 -31.27
CA ALA A 433 36.71 1.06 -32.36
C ALA A 433 37.33 -0.33 -32.56
N LYS A 434 37.35 -1.16 -31.53
CA LYS A 434 37.81 -2.57 -31.60
C LYS A 434 36.67 -3.57 -31.88
N GLY A 435 35.42 -3.10 -31.98
CA GLY A 435 34.22 -3.96 -32.06
C GLY A 435 33.96 -4.80 -30.80
N LEU A 436 34.51 -4.38 -29.68
CA LEU A 436 34.45 -5.15 -28.39
C LEU A 436 33.49 -4.58 -27.37
N GLY A 437 32.82 -3.46 -27.62
CA GLY A 437 31.87 -2.92 -26.64
C GLY A 437 31.05 -1.74 -27.11
N GLU A 438 30.03 -1.41 -26.37
CA GLU A 438 29.09 -0.32 -26.66
C GLU A 438 28.50 0.25 -25.35
N ALA A 439 28.01 1.48 -25.42
CA ALA A 439 27.16 2.02 -24.34
C ALA A 439 25.84 1.26 -24.33
N LYS A 440 25.39 0.84 -23.14
CA LYS A 440 24.16 0.05 -23.01
C LYS A 440 23.39 0.47 -21.77
N THR A 441 22.08 0.62 -21.95
CA THR A 441 21.15 0.73 -20.82
C THR A 441 20.64 -0.65 -20.49
N THR A 442 20.69 -1.01 -19.21
CA THR A 442 20.13 -2.25 -18.67
C THR A 442 19.08 -1.94 -17.61
N TRP A 443 18.18 -2.87 -17.40
CA TRP A 443 17.08 -2.76 -16.46
C TRP A 443 17.14 -3.92 -15.47
N ARG A 444 16.85 -3.64 -14.19
CA ARG A 444 16.61 -4.69 -13.20
C ARG A 444 15.25 -5.33 -13.43
N LEU A 445 14.27 -4.50 -13.82
CA LEU A 445 12.94 -4.97 -14.24
C LEU A 445 13.06 -6.03 -15.33
N ARG A 446 12.30 -7.10 -15.20
CA ARG A 446 12.21 -8.19 -16.18
C ARG A 446 10.79 -8.25 -16.74
N ASP A 447 10.66 -8.81 -17.94
CA ASP A 447 9.34 -9.07 -18.50
C ASP A 447 8.53 -9.99 -17.60
N TRP A 448 7.26 -9.68 -17.48
CA TRP A 448 6.35 -10.32 -16.55
C TRP A 448 5.88 -11.67 -17.07
N GLY A 449 6.35 -12.77 -16.48
CA GLY A 449 5.90 -14.13 -16.80
C GLY A 449 4.54 -14.40 -16.17
N ILE A 450 3.53 -14.59 -17.01
CA ILE A 450 2.14 -14.73 -16.54
C ILE A 450 1.66 -16.20 -16.50
N SER A 451 2.34 -17.16 -17.11
CA SER A 451 1.94 -18.57 -17.10
C SER A 451 2.03 -19.19 -15.71
N ARG A 452 0.94 -19.80 -15.26
CA ARG A 452 0.87 -20.58 -14.02
C ARG A 452 0.31 -21.96 -14.31
N GLN A 453 0.98 -23.00 -13.85
CA GLN A 453 0.55 -24.40 -13.95
C GLN A 453 -0.50 -24.68 -12.86
N ARG A 454 -1.60 -23.93 -12.92
CA ARG A 454 -2.68 -23.87 -11.94
C ARG A 454 -4.04 -23.92 -12.63
N TYR A 455 -5.02 -24.47 -11.90
CA TYR A 455 -6.39 -24.56 -12.37
C TYR A 455 -7.17 -23.27 -12.13
N TRP A 456 -7.17 -22.75 -10.88
CA TRP A 456 -8.02 -21.63 -10.50
C TRP A 456 -7.40 -20.28 -10.87
N GLY A 457 -7.59 -19.89 -12.11
CA GLY A 457 -7.06 -18.67 -12.72
C GLY A 457 -7.66 -18.44 -14.12
N THR A 458 -7.43 -17.29 -14.71
CA THR A 458 -7.87 -16.98 -16.09
C THR A 458 -7.20 -17.92 -17.10
N PRO A 459 -7.93 -18.74 -17.87
CA PRO A 459 -7.32 -19.59 -18.89
C PRO A 459 -6.62 -18.76 -19.97
N ILE A 460 -5.42 -19.13 -20.34
CA ILE A 460 -4.70 -18.52 -21.47
C ILE A 460 -5.36 -18.93 -22.77
N PRO A 461 -5.84 -18.00 -23.63
CA PRO A 461 -6.68 -18.31 -24.78
C PRO A 461 -5.86 -18.79 -26.00
N ILE A 462 -5.16 -19.90 -25.83
CA ILE A 462 -4.32 -20.54 -26.86
C ILE A 462 -4.77 -21.98 -27.11
N ILE A 463 -4.64 -22.42 -28.34
CA ILE A 463 -4.88 -23.78 -28.82
C ILE A 463 -3.57 -24.36 -29.31
N HIS A 464 -3.20 -25.55 -28.88
CA HIS A 464 -2.05 -26.29 -29.36
C HIS A 464 -2.45 -27.22 -30.48
N CYS A 465 -2.11 -26.85 -31.71
CA CYS A 465 -2.31 -27.64 -32.92
C CYS A 465 -1.08 -28.49 -33.23
N PRO A 466 -1.22 -29.76 -33.58
CA PRO A 466 -0.09 -30.60 -33.98
C PRO A 466 0.68 -30.06 -35.19
N GLU A 467 0.00 -29.35 -36.11
CA GLU A 467 0.60 -28.83 -37.35
C GLU A 467 1.05 -27.36 -37.21
N HIS A 468 0.33 -26.54 -36.47
CA HIS A 468 0.57 -25.07 -36.37
C HIS A 468 1.16 -24.63 -35.03
N GLY A 469 1.35 -25.55 -34.06
CA GLY A 469 1.84 -25.21 -32.73
C GLY A 469 0.82 -24.38 -31.93
N ALA A 470 1.27 -23.35 -31.27
CA ALA A 470 0.42 -22.48 -30.45
C ALA A 470 -0.35 -21.48 -31.31
N VAL A 471 -1.68 -21.58 -31.36
CA VAL A 471 -2.57 -20.75 -32.16
C VAL A 471 -3.55 -20.01 -31.24
N PRO A 472 -3.74 -18.69 -31.39
CA PRO A 472 -4.71 -17.93 -30.62
C PRO A 472 -6.16 -18.42 -30.84
N VAL A 473 -6.95 -18.42 -29.78
CA VAL A 473 -8.41 -18.60 -29.87
C VAL A 473 -9.00 -17.39 -30.59
N PRO A 474 -9.90 -17.58 -31.59
CA PRO A 474 -10.58 -16.45 -32.24
C PRO A 474 -11.38 -15.62 -31.22
N GLU A 475 -11.34 -14.29 -31.34
CA GLU A 475 -11.98 -13.37 -30.39
C GLU A 475 -13.51 -13.67 -30.22
N LYS A 476 -14.18 -14.07 -31.32
CA LYS A 476 -15.61 -14.43 -31.30
C LYS A 476 -15.93 -15.64 -30.41
N ASP A 477 -14.90 -16.46 -30.11
CA ASP A 477 -15.04 -17.68 -29.33
C ASP A 477 -14.62 -17.49 -27.86
N LEU A 478 -14.33 -16.23 -27.46
CA LEU A 478 -14.09 -15.88 -26.07
C LEU A 478 -15.42 -15.70 -25.30
N PRO A 479 -15.45 -16.05 -24.01
CA PRO A 479 -14.33 -16.55 -23.21
C PRO A 479 -14.04 -18.04 -23.41
N VAL A 480 -12.78 -18.45 -23.24
CA VAL A 480 -12.43 -19.81 -22.88
C VAL A 480 -12.85 -20.02 -21.44
N VAL A 481 -13.92 -20.77 -21.24
CA VAL A 481 -14.53 -20.93 -19.92
C VAL A 481 -13.82 -22.01 -19.11
N LEU A 482 -13.52 -21.68 -17.85
CA LEU A 482 -12.93 -22.60 -16.88
C LEU A 482 -14.02 -23.58 -16.37
N PRO A 483 -13.76 -24.90 -16.36
CA PRO A 483 -14.69 -25.86 -15.74
C PRO A 483 -14.80 -25.58 -14.23
N LEU A 484 -15.98 -25.62 -13.66
CA LEU A 484 -16.22 -25.28 -12.26
C LEU A 484 -16.26 -26.50 -11.32
N ASP A 485 -16.26 -27.70 -11.89
CA ASP A 485 -16.41 -28.98 -11.19
C ASP A 485 -15.09 -29.67 -10.81
N CYS A 486 -13.96 -29.10 -11.18
CA CYS A 486 -12.65 -29.65 -10.86
C CYS A 486 -12.37 -29.58 -9.36
N ILE A 487 -11.95 -30.67 -8.78
CA ILE A 487 -11.45 -30.76 -7.40
C ILE A 487 -9.95 -31.04 -7.47
N PRO A 488 -9.08 -30.08 -7.06
CA PRO A 488 -7.63 -30.31 -7.02
C PRO A 488 -7.30 -31.45 -6.06
N ASP A 489 -6.44 -32.37 -6.48
CA ASP A 489 -5.95 -33.50 -5.67
C ASP A 489 -4.48 -33.34 -5.25
N GLY A 490 -3.83 -32.28 -5.69
CA GLY A 490 -2.43 -31.97 -5.40
C GLY A 490 -1.43 -32.68 -6.31
N SER A 491 -1.87 -33.47 -7.29
CA SER A 491 -0.96 -34.23 -8.16
C SER A 491 -0.47 -33.43 -9.37
N ALA A 492 -1.35 -32.66 -10.02
CA ALA A 492 -1.05 -31.83 -11.18
C ALA A 492 -2.21 -30.87 -11.45
N ASN A 493 -2.04 -30.00 -12.48
CA ASN A 493 -3.14 -29.13 -12.92
C ASN A 493 -4.29 -29.98 -13.47
N PRO A 494 -5.50 -29.96 -12.87
CA PRO A 494 -6.63 -30.77 -13.29
C PRO A 494 -7.03 -30.56 -14.76
N LEU A 495 -6.76 -29.37 -15.34
CA LEU A 495 -7.09 -29.07 -16.74
C LEU A 495 -6.37 -29.98 -17.75
N LEU A 496 -5.21 -30.54 -17.36
CA LEU A 496 -4.46 -31.47 -18.22
C LEU A 496 -5.27 -32.71 -18.60
N HIS A 497 -6.13 -33.18 -17.70
CA HIS A 497 -6.89 -34.41 -17.83
C HIS A 497 -8.41 -34.21 -17.95
N HIS A 498 -8.88 -32.95 -17.90
CA HIS A 498 -10.30 -32.63 -17.98
C HIS A 498 -10.80 -32.76 -19.42
N GLU A 499 -11.41 -33.89 -19.75
CA GLU A 499 -11.86 -34.18 -21.12
C GLU A 499 -12.80 -33.11 -21.70
N GLY A 500 -13.76 -32.61 -20.90
CA GLY A 500 -14.71 -31.58 -21.31
C GLY A 500 -14.04 -30.24 -21.70
N PHE A 501 -12.91 -29.92 -21.09
CA PHE A 501 -12.17 -28.71 -21.42
C PHE A 501 -11.49 -28.77 -22.81
N HIS A 502 -11.15 -29.98 -23.25
CA HIS A 502 -10.52 -30.22 -24.55
C HIS A 502 -11.49 -30.76 -25.61
N HIS A 503 -12.70 -31.11 -25.25
CA HIS A 503 -13.66 -31.73 -26.17
C HIS A 503 -14.08 -30.77 -27.28
N GLY A 504 -14.01 -31.28 -28.53
CA GLY A 504 -14.44 -30.49 -29.69
C GLY A 504 -13.54 -29.34 -30.11
N VAL A 505 -12.38 -29.20 -29.48
CA VAL A 505 -11.41 -28.17 -29.83
C VAL A 505 -10.73 -28.51 -31.17
N VAL A 506 -10.84 -27.58 -32.10
CA VAL A 506 -10.18 -27.68 -33.43
C VAL A 506 -9.30 -26.48 -33.65
N CYS A 507 -8.23 -26.67 -34.41
CA CYS A 507 -7.38 -25.58 -34.85
C CYS A 507 -8.15 -24.63 -35.75
N PRO A 508 -8.21 -23.32 -35.46
CA PRO A 508 -8.94 -22.36 -36.29
C PRO A 508 -8.29 -22.14 -37.68
N VAL A 509 -7.06 -22.60 -37.88
CA VAL A 509 -6.31 -22.47 -39.17
C VAL A 509 -6.59 -23.67 -40.08
N CYS A 510 -6.45 -24.90 -39.57
CA CYS A 510 -6.53 -26.11 -40.39
C CYS A 510 -7.72 -27.03 -40.07
N GLY A 511 -8.48 -26.77 -38.99
CA GLY A 511 -9.61 -27.60 -38.61
C GLY A 511 -9.26 -28.96 -37.96
N VAL A 512 -7.98 -29.28 -37.75
CA VAL A 512 -7.51 -30.51 -37.13
C VAL A 512 -7.83 -30.46 -35.62
N SER A 513 -8.14 -31.62 -35.03
CA SER A 513 -8.33 -31.76 -33.58
C SER A 513 -7.10 -31.28 -32.82
N ALA A 514 -7.33 -30.47 -31.82
CA ALA A 514 -6.29 -29.76 -31.06
C ALA A 514 -6.62 -29.77 -29.56
N ARG A 515 -5.74 -29.24 -28.72
CA ARG A 515 -5.93 -29.12 -27.27
C ARG A 515 -5.80 -27.68 -26.84
N ARG A 516 -6.57 -27.27 -25.83
CA ARG A 516 -6.41 -25.96 -25.20
C ARG A 516 -5.12 -25.90 -24.38
N GLU A 517 -4.57 -24.70 -24.28
CA GLU A 517 -3.57 -24.39 -23.24
C GLU A 517 -4.16 -24.65 -21.84
N THR A 518 -3.38 -25.23 -20.97
CA THR A 518 -3.79 -25.58 -19.61
C THR A 518 -3.20 -24.67 -18.54
N ASP A 519 -2.20 -23.86 -18.90
CA ASP A 519 -1.72 -22.79 -18.01
C ASP A 519 -2.78 -21.71 -17.87
N THR A 520 -2.88 -21.16 -16.69
CA THR A 520 -3.69 -19.98 -16.38
C THR A 520 -2.80 -18.77 -16.17
N MET A 521 -3.39 -17.58 -16.25
CA MET A 521 -2.67 -16.32 -16.04
C MET A 521 -2.38 -16.10 -14.56
N ASP A 522 -1.28 -15.44 -14.27
CA ASP A 522 -0.99 -14.85 -12.97
C ASP A 522 -2.15 -13.97 -12.52
N THR A 523 -2.58 -14.13 -11.27
CA THR A 523 -3.74 -13.40 -10.72
C THR A 523 -3.53 -11.88 -10.64
N PHE A 524 -2.29 -11.39 -10.71
CA PHE A 524 -2.04 -9.95 -10.88
C PHE A 524 -2.56 -9.40 -12.21
N VAL A 525 -2.78 -10.23 -13.22
CA VAL A 525 -3.49 -9.83 -14.46
C VAL A 525 -4.91 -9.39 -14.12
N ASP A 526 -5.59 -10.16 -13.28
CA ASP A 526 -6.96 -9.87 -12.86
C ASP A 526 -7.05 -8.53 -12.11
N SER A 527 -6.11 -8.27 -11.19
CA SER A 527 -6.10 -7.08 -10.36
C SER A 527 -5.50 -5.83 -11.03
N SER A 528 -4.97 -5.95 -12.26
CA SER A 528 -4.30 -4.82 -12.92
C SER A 528 -5.25 -3.79 -13.54
N TRP A 529 -6.56 -4.07 -13.65
CA TRP A 529 -7.50 -3.18 -14.35
C TRP A 529 -8.93 -3.16 -13.81
N TYR A 530 -9.26 -3.91 -12.77
CA TYR A 530 -10.62 -4.05 -12.21
C TYR A 530 -11.25 -2.69 -11.86
N PHE A 531 -10.45 -1.72 -11.44
CA PHE A 531 -10.89 -0.36 -11.14
C PHE A 531 -11.43 0.37 -12.39
N MET A 532 -11.00 0.00 -13.58
CA MET A 532 -11.60 0.47 -14.84
C MET A 532 -12.89 -0.28 -15.14
N ARG A 533 -12.95 -1.59 -14.83
CA ARG A 533 -14.18 -2.38 -15.02
C ARG A 533 -15.32 -1.93 -14.13
N TYR A 534 -15.04 -1.44 -12.93
CA TYR A 534 -16.05 -0.83 -12.08
C TYR A 534 -16.77 0.37 -12.74
N CYS A 535 -16.13 1.04 -13.68
CA CYS A 535 -16.74 2.15 -14.40
C CYS A 535 -17.88 1.70 -15.33
N ASP A 536 -17.72 0.50 -15.93
CA ASP A 536 -18.66 -0.09 -16.89
C ASP A 536 -18.87 -1.60 -16.62
N PRO A 537 -19.34 -2.02 -15.43
CA PRO A 537 -19.28 -3.43 -14.99
C PRO A 537 -20.17 -4.36 -15.80
N HIS A 538 -21.22 -3.84 -16.41
CA HIS A 538 -22.24 -4.62 -17.14
C HIS A 538 -22.12 -4.53 -18.66
N ASP A 539 -21.11 -3.82 -19.19
CA ASP A 539 -20.90 -3.76 -20.63
C ASP A 539 -20.41 -5.14 -21.15
N SER A 540 -21.20 -5.78 -22.00
CA SER A 540 -20.91 -7.09 -22.58
C SER A 540 -20.14 -6.99 -23.89
N GLU A 541 -20.10 -5.83 -24.52
CA GLU A 541 -19.49 -5.59 -25.83
C GLU A 541 -18.08 -5.01 -25.74
N HIS A 542 -17.78 -4.30 -24.64
CA HIS A 542 -16.50 -3.60 -24.48
C HIS A 542 -15.88 -3.93 -23.12
N MET A 543 -14.54 -3.96 -23.09
CA MET A 543 -13.77 -4.09 -21.86
C MET A 543 -14.01 -2.90 -20.94
N VAL A 544 -13.98 -1.70 -21.51
CA VAL A 544 -14.28 -0.41 -20.89
C VAL A 544 -15.05 0.46 -21.91
N ALA A 545 -15.86 1.38 -21.42
CA ALA A 545 -16.70 2.24 -22.25
C ALA A 545 -16.74 3.69 -21.72
N SER A 546 -17.83 4.42 -21.96
CA SER A 546 -17.98 5.82 -21.55
C SER A 546 -17.89 6.07 -20.05
N GLY A 547 -18.16 5.06 -19.21
CA GLY A 547 -17.95 5.14 -17.77
C GLY A 547 -16.49 5.34 -17.41
N ALA A 548 -15.56 4.66 -18.07
CA ALA A 548 -14.14 4.88 -17.89
C ALA A 548 -13.71 6.30 -18.30
N ASP A 549 -14.28 6.86 -19.38
CA ASP A 549 -14.02 8.24 -19.79
C ASP A 549 -14.49 9.28 -18.76
N TYR A 550 -15.56 8.97 -18.01
CA TYR A 550 -16.08 9.85 -16.97
C TYR A 550 -15.37 9.70 -15.64
N TRP A 551 -15.15 8.45 -15.16
CA TRP A 551 -14.64 8.20 -13.81
C TRP A 551 -13.11 8.23 -13.72
N MET A 552 -12.39 7.81 -14.77
CA MET A 552 -10.91 7.76 -14.75
C MET A 552 -10.29 9.16 -15.03
N PRO A 553 -9.09 9.46 -14.51
CA PRO A 553 -8.36 8.64 -13.55
C PRO A 553 -9.07 8.56 -12.21
N MET A 554 -8.80 7.49 -11.45
CA MET A 554 -9.28 7.36 -10.08
C MET A 554 -8.66 8.46 -9.21
N ASP A 555 -9.48 9.15 -8.41
CA ASP A 555 -9.04 10.29 -7.62
C ASP A 555 -8.27 9.86 -6.36
N GLN A 556 -8.74 8.79 -5.67
CA GLN A 556 -8.07 8.25 -4.49
C GLN A 556 -8.05 6.72 -4.50
N TYR A 557 -6.86 6.15 -4.37
CA TYR A 557 -6.66 4.72 -4.21
C TYR A 557 -6.08 4.41 -2.83
N ILE A 558 -6.61 3.39 -2.14
CA ILE A 558 -6.25 3.06 -0.76
C ILE A 558 -5.90 1.59 -0.64
N GLY A 559 -4.70 1.27 -0.15
CA GLY A 559 -4.27 -0.11 0.04
C GLY A 559 -3.01 -0.25 0.87
N GLY A 560 -2.52 -1.49 1.03
CA GLY A 560 -1.30 -1.78 1.76
C GLY A 560 -0.04 -1.43 0.98
N ILE A 561 1.03 -1.05 1.68
CA ILE A 561 2.32 -0.72 1.06
C ILE A 561 3.01 -1.93 0.44
N GLU A 562 2.66 -3.14 0.85
CA GLU A 562 3.16 -4.41 0.29
C GLU A 562 2.89 -4.55 -1.21
N HIS A 563 1.92 -3.81 -1.73
CA HIS A 563 1.56 -3.79 -3.15
C HIS A 563 2.35 -2.76 -3.99
N ALA A 564 3.25 -2.01 -3.35
CA ALA A 564 3.96 -0.89 -3.99
C ALA A 564 4.71 -1.27 -5.28
N ILE A 565 5.29 -2.47 -5.34
CA ILE A 565 6.12 -2.93 -6.45
C ILE A 565 5.32 -3.78 -7.44
N LEU A 566 4.60 -4.80 -6.96
CA LEU A 566 3.92 -5.77 -7.83
C LEU A 566 2.63 -5.19 -8.41
N HIS A 567 1.53 -5.20 -7.65
CA HIS A 567 0.22 -4.78 -8.12
C HIS A 567 0.22 -3.35 -8.71
N LEU A 568 0.79 -2.37 -7.99
CA LEU A 568 0.77 -0.98 -8.47
C LEU A 568 1.59 -0.77 -9.73
N LEU A 569 2.73 -1.45 -9.88
CA LEU A 569 3.54 -1.37 -11.09
C LEU A 569 2.81 -2.01 -12.28
N TYR A 570 2.18 -3.16 -12.07
CA TYR A 570 1.41 -3.85 -13.09
C TYR A 570 0.16 -3.07 -13.50
N ALA A 571 -0.55 -2.46 -12.55
CA ALA A 571 -1.70 -1.59 -12.85
C ALA A 571 -1.30 -0.38 -13.71
N ARG A 572 -0.14 0.23 -13.45
CA ARG A 572 0.43 1.31 -14.26
C ARG A 572 0.78 0.82 -15.68
N PHE A 573 1.49 -0.30 -15.78
CA PHE A 573 1.83 -0.91 -17.06
C PHE A 573 0.56 -1.24 -17.87
N TRP A 574 -0.43 -1.87 -17.25
CA TRP A 574 -1.69 -2.24 -17.89
C TRP A 574 -2.45 -1.01 -18.40
N THR A 575 -2.47 0.05 -17.62
CA THR A 575 -3.08 1.34 -18.02
C THR A 575 -2.41 1.91 -19.27
N LYS A 576 -1.08 1.89 -19.33
CA LYS A 576 -0.34 2.37 -20.52
C LYS A 576 -0.61 1.52 -21.77
N VAL A 577 -0.67 0.20 -21.62
CA VAL A 577 -1.06 -0.71 -22.71
C VAL A 577 -2.49 -0.40 -23.20
N MET A 578 -3.44 -0.24 -22.27
CA MET A 578 -4.82 0.10 -22.63
C MET A 578 -4.94 1.48 -23.29
N ARG A 579 -4.15 2.47 -22.86
CA ARG A 579 -4.03 3.78 -23.50
C ARG A 579 -3.53 3.65 -24.95
N ASP A 580 -2.45 2.90 -25.16
CA ASP A 580 -1.82 2.74 -26.46
C ASP A 580 -2.68 1.93 -27.44
N LEU A 581 -3.60 1.13 -26.91
CA LEU A 581 -4.65 0.46 -27.67
C LEU A 581 -5.89 1.34 -27.90
N GLY A 582 -5.91 2.56 -27.36
CA GLY A 582 -7.03 3.50 -27.51
C GLY A 582 -8.25 3.18 -26.64
N LEU A 583 -8.10 2.34 -25.62
CA LEU A 583 -9.19 1.91 -24.73
C LEU A 583 -9.48 2.94 -23.63
N VAL A 584 -8.45 3.63 -23.17
CA VAL A 584 -8.54 4.68 -22.13
C VAL A 584 -7.70 5.88 -22.53
N LYS A 585 -7.99 7.05 -21.90
CA LYS A 585 -7.34 8.34 -22.22
C LYS A 585 -6.36 8.79 -21.14
N VAL A 586 -6.13 7.96 -20.11
CA VAL A 586 -5.30 8.30 -18.96
C VAL A 586 -3.92 7.64 -19.06
N ASP A 587 -2.89 8.36 -18.60
CA ASP A 587 -1.51 7.86 -18.57
C ASP A 587 -1.22 7.02 -17.31
N GLU A 588 -1.85 7.38 -16.18
CA GLU A 588 -1.72 6.73 -14.89
C GLU A 588 -3.10 6.43 -14.29
N PRO A 589 -3.26 5.30 -13.60
CA PRO A 589 -4.57 4.88 -13.10
C PRO A 589 -5.07 5.69 -11.91
N PHE A 590 -4.16 6.17 -11.03
CA PHE A 590 -4.50 6.76 -9.73
C PHE A 590 -3.86 8.14 -9.56
N THR A 591 -4.67 9.14 -9.24
CA THR A 591 -4.19 10.50 -8.97
C THR A 591 -3.53 10.58 -7.60
N GLN A 592 -4.18 10.03 -6.57
CA GLN A 592 -3.66 9.99 -5.21
C GLN A 592 -3.62 8.54 -4.71
N LEU A 593 -2.57 8.22 -3.98
CA LEU A 593 -2.38 6.92 -3.35
C LEU A 593 -2.18 7.09 -1.84
N LEU A 594 -3.00 6.41 -1.05
CA LEU A 594 -2.81 6.27 0.38
C LEU A 594 -2.34 4.84 0.70
N THR A 595 -1.15 4.71 1.28
CA THR A 595 -0.67 3.44 1.82
C THR A 595 -1.03 3.36 3.29
N GLN A 596 -2.02 2.54 3.62
CA GLN A 596 -2.45 2.37 5.00
C GLN A 596 -1.42 1.62 5.84
N GLY A 597 -1.34 1.97 7.14
CA GLY A 597 -0.55 1.23 8.12
C GLY A 597 -1.23 -0.08 8.54
N MET A 598 -0.43 -1.06 8.94
CA MET A 598 -0.90 -2.38 9.37
C MET A 598 -1.59 -2.32 10.74
N VAL A 599 -2.44 -3.31 11.01
CA VAL A 599 -2.98 -3.55 12.36
C VAL A 599 -2.13 -4.62 13.03
N LEU A 600 -1.61 -4.26 14.20
CA LEU A 600 -0.71 -5.08 14.99
C LEU A 600 -1.41 -5.60 16.25
N ASN A 601 -0.97 -6.78 16.71
CA ASN A 601 -1.40 -7.32 18.01
C ASN A 601 -0.27 -8.14 18.62
N HIS A 602 -0.41 -8.45 19.90
CA HIS A 602 0.53 -9.28 20.64
C HIS A 602 0.64 -10.68 20.05
N ILE A 603 1.82 -11.28 20.13
CA ILE A 603 2.11 -12.62 19.63
C ILE A 603 2.62 -13.46 20.79
N TYR A 604 1.99 -14.63 20.99
CA TYR A 604 2.35 -15.61 21.99
C TYR A 604 2.61 -16.95 21.34
N SER A 605 3.71 -17.59 21.69
CA SER A 605 4.12 -18.84 21.06
C SER A 605 4.75 -19.82 22.04
N GLN A 606 4.83 -21.09 21.61
CA GLN A 606 5.65 -22.10 22.27
C GLN A 606 6.21 -23.09 21.22
N LYS A 607 7.46 -23.50 21.40
CA LYS A 607 8.06 -24.54 20.55
C LYS A 607 7.46 -25.89 20.90
N THR A 608 7.02 -26.62 19.89
CA THR A 608 6.55 -27.99 20.07
C THR A 608 7.72 -28.97 20.21
N PRO A 609 7.55 -30.14 20.86
CA PRO A 609 8.59 -31.15 20.96
C PRO A 609 9.14 -31.65 19.61
N GLN A 610 8.32 -31.51 18.53
CA GLN A 610 8.69 -31.92 17.17
C GLN A 610 9.43 -30.81 16.40
N GLY A 611 9.74 -29.66 17.05
CA GLY A 611 10.49 -28.54 16.45
C GLY A 611 9.63 -27.51 15.72
N GLY A 612 8.28 -27.66 15.73
CA GLY A 612 7.36 -26.65 15.25
C GLY A 612 7.15 -25.51 16.24
N VAL A 613 6.34 -24.51 15.85
CA VAL A 613 5.90 -23.41 16.72
C VAL A 613 4.38 -23.42 16.77
N GLU A 614 3.84 -23.42 17.98
CA GLU A 614 2.42 -23.28 18.26
C GLU A 614 2.12 -21.87 18.75
N TYR A 615 1.01 -21.27 18.29
CA TYR A 615 0.64 -19.90 18.61
C TYR A 615 -0.68 -19.85 19.40
N PHE A 616 -0.77 -18.90 20.33
CA PHE A 616 -1.87 -18.76 21.28
C PHE A 616 -2.55 -17.41 21.11
N TRP A 617 -3.89 -17.39 21.35
CA TRP A 617 -4.67 -16.17 21.23
C TRP A 617 -4.36 -15.18 22.36
N PRO A 618 -4.17 -13.88 22.06
CA PRO A 618 -3.90 -12.85 23.08
C PRO A 618 -4.98 -12.75 24.16
N GLU A 619 -6.23 -13.05 23.81
CA GLU A 619 -7.37 -13.04 24.75
C GLU A 619 -7.37 -14.23 25.72
N ASP A 620 -6.60 -15.26 25.47
CA ASP A 620 -6.53 -16.50 26.24
C ASP A 620 -5.31 -16.57 27.15
N VAL A 621 -4.55 -15.50 27.24
CA VAL A 621 -3.32 -15.44 28.04
C VAL A 621 -3.31 -14.23 28.98
N GLU A 622 -2.62 -14.38 30.10
CA GLU A 622 -2.31 -13.32 31.06
C GLU A 622 -0.79 -13.13 31.13
N ASN A 623 -0.35 -11.89 30.93
CA ASN A 623 1.05 -11.52 30.91
C ASN A 623 1.73 -11.69 32.30
N ILE A 624 2.95 -12.21 32.31
CA ILE A 624 3.79 -12.30 33.49
C ILE A 624 4.92 -11.26 33.32
N PRO A 625 4.83 -10.09 33.97
CA PRO A 625 5.93 -9.14 33.97
C PRO A 625 7.07 -9.61 34.86
N ASP A 626 8.30 -9.40 34.41
CA ASP A 626 9.48 -9.58 35.23
C ASP A 626 9.59 -8.46 36.31
N PRO A 627 10.54 -8.54 37.25
CA PRO A 627 10.72 -7.51 38.31
C PRO A 627 11.00 -6.09 37.76
N SER A 628 11.40 -5.97 36.49
CA SER A 628 11.59 -4.68 35.80
C SER A 628 10.30 -4.18 35.11
N GLY A 629 9.22 -4.96 35.12
CA GLY A 629 7.95 -4.67 34.43
C GLY A 629 7.92 -5.11 32.97
N ARG A 630 8.97 -5.79 32.46
CA ARG A 630 9.03 -6.28 31.09
C ARG A 630 8.32 -7.62 30.98
N VAL A 631 7.43 -7.74 29.97
CA VAL A 631 6.76 -9.00 29.65
C VAL A 631 7.63 -9.81 28.72
N THR A 632 7.95 -11.05 29.11
CA THR A 632 8.67 -12.04 28.28
C THR A 632 7.90 -13.36 28.20
N HIS A 633 6.97 -13.59 29.12
CA HIS A 633 6.13 -14.78 29.20
C HIS A 633 4.69 -14.40 29.56
N ALA A 634 3.77 -15.33 29.30
CA ALA A 634 2.37 -15.25 29.73
C ALA A 634 1.88 -16.63 30.18
N THR A 635 0.74 -16.72 30.83
CA THR A 635 0.08 -17.97 31.18
C THR A 635 -1.28 -18.08 30.50
N LEU A 636 -1.65 -19.29 30.06
CA LEU A 636 -3.00 -19.56 29.58
C LEU A 636 -4.02 -19.34 30.70
N THR A 637 -5.07 -18.61 30.40
CA THR A 637 -6.21 -18.40 31.33
C THR A 637 -7.23 -19.53 31.26
N LYS A 638 -7.28 -20.24 30.11
CA LYS A 638 -8.14 -21.39 29.85
C LYS A 638 -7.41 -22.47 29.07
N PRO A 639 -7.84 -23.73 29.08
CA PRO A 639 -7.23 -24.80 28.28
C PRO A 639 -7.29 -24.48 26.78
N PHE A 640 -6.17 -24.71 26.07
CA PHE A 640 -6.09 -24.53 24.62
C PHE A 640 -5.10 -25.55 24.00
N ALA A 641 -5.45 -26.12 22.85
CA ALA A 641 -4.59 -27.02 22.06
C ALA A 641 -3.97 -28.19 22.85
N GLY A 642 -4.67 -28.70 23.85
CA GLY A 642 -4.19 -29.79 24.73
C GLY A 642 -3.38 -29.31 25.94
N HIS A 643 -3.12 -28.03 26.07
CA HIS A 643 -2.45 -27.44 27.25
C HIS A 643 -3.46 -26.97 28.28
N PRO A 644 -3.20 -27.17 29.60
CA PRO A 644 -4.11 -26.73 30.67
C PRO A 644 -4.01 -25.21 30.91
N ALA A 645 -4.99 -24.67 31.61
CA ALA A 645 -4.87 -23.34 32.19
C ALA A 645 -3.64 -23.27 33.12
N GLY A 646 -2.92 -22.14 33.12
CA GLY A 646 -1.67 -21.94 33.84
C GLY A 646 -0.41 -22.40 33.03
N TYR A 647 -0.57 -22.95 31.83
CA TYR A 647 0.57 -23.28 30.96
C TYR A 647 1.31 -22.00 30.53
N VAL A 648 2.64 -22.01 30.66
CA VAL A 648 3.48 -20.85 30.35
C VAL A 648 3.84 -20.83 28.88
N VAL A 649 3.66 -19.69 28.23
CA VAL A 649 3.95 -19.41 26.83
C VAL A 649 4.91 -18.22 26.70
N ASN A 650 5.67 -18.15 25.61
CA ASN A 650 6.58 -17.04 25.34
C ASN A 650 5.82 -15.86 24.73
N TYR A 651 6.21 -14.67 25.11
CA TYR A 651 5.76 -13.43 24.45
C TYR A 651 6.79 -12.99 23.42
N GLU A 652 6.39 -12.97 22.15
CA GLU A 652 7.24 -12.61 21.02
C GLU A 652 7.21 -11.10 20.67
N GLY A 653 6.47 -10.32 21.46
CA GLY A 653 6.25 -8.90 21.16
C GLY A 653 4.99 -8.63 20.33
N VAL A 654 4.94 -7.44 19.73
CA VAL A 654 3.84 -6.98 18.89
C VAL A 654 4.20 -7.17 17.41
N GLY A 655 3.28 -7.69 16.62
CA GLY A 655 3.48 -7.88 15.20
C GLY A 655 2.17 -7.88 14.40
N THR A 656 2.27 -7.92 13.08
CA THR A 656 1.09 -7.89 12.19
C THR A 656 0.14 -9.03 12.52
N MET A 657 -1.16 -8.69 12.58
CA MET A 657 -2.22 -9.68 12.76
C MET A 657 -2.22 -10.69 11.62
N SER A 658 -2.20 -11.97 11.94
CA SER A 658 -2.30 -13.06 10.98
C SER A 658 -3.03 -14.27 11.54
N LYS A 659 -3.73 -15.01 10.66
CA LYS A 659 -4.42 -16.25 11.04
C LYS A 659 -3.44 -17.33 11.53
N SER A 660 -2.24 -17.37 10.95
CA SER A 660 -1.22 -18.37 11.29
C SER A 660 -0.60 -18.16 12.68
N LYS A 661 -0.66 -16.95 13.20
CA LYS A 661 -0.13 -16.61 14.54
C LYS A 661 -1.20 -16.51 15.62
N ASN A 662 -2.45 -16.79 15.32
CA ASN A 662 -3.58 -16.69 16.23
C ASN A 662 -3.67 -15.32 16.96
N ASN A 663 -3.17 -14.24 16.35
CA ASN A 663 -3.19 -12.92 16.95
C ASN A 663 -4.17 -11.95 16.28
N GLY A 664 -5.05 -12.44 15.42
CA GLY A 664 -6.11 -11.65 14.79
C GLY A 664 -7.29 -11.41 15.74
N VAL A 665 -8.01 -10.33 15.51
CA VAL A 665 -9.32 -10.05 16.13
C VAL A 665 -10.40 -10.28 15.10
N ASP A 666 -11.44 -11.03 15.47
CA ASP A 666 -12.60 -11.28 14.59
C ASP A 666 -13.51 -10.03 14.54
N PRO A 667 -13.61 -9.34 13.39
CA PRO A 667 -14.47 -8.17 13.27
C PRO A 667 -15.95 -8.47 13.56
N GLN A 668 -16.41 -9.69 13.24
CA GLN A 668 -17.81 -10.06 13.46
C GLN A 668 -18.14 -10.10 14.96
N ALA A 669 -17.29 -10.74 15.76
CA ALA A 669 -17.47 -10.80 17.21
C ALA A 669 -17.42 -9.38 17.85
N LEU A 670 -16.57 -8.52 17.31
CA LEU A 670 -16.46 -7.12 17.74
C LEU A 670 -17.75 -6.34 17.44
N ILE A 671 -18.28 -6.46 16.22
CA ILE A 671 -19.51 -5.81 15.78
C ILE A 671 -20.73 -6.31 16.57
N GLU A 672 -20.83 -7.61 16.81
CA GLU A 672 -21.90 -8.19 17.61
C GLU A 672 -21.90 -7.69 19.05
N LYS A 673 -20.71 -7.47 19.62
CA LYS A 673 -20.58 -7.02 21.01
C LYS A 673 -20.78 -5.51 21.18
N TYR A 674 -20.24 -4.69 20.27
CA TYR A 674 -20.15 -3.24 20.44
C TYR A 674 -20.82 -2.42 19.33
N GLY A 675 -21.20 -3.04 18.21
CA GLY A 675 -21.72 -2.38 17.02
C GLY A 675 -20.65 -2.01 16.01
N ALA A 676 -21.07 -1.84 14.74
CA ALA A 676 -20.20 -1.46 13.64
C ALA A 676 -19.64 -0.03 13.82
N ASP A 677 -20.46 0.92 14.27
CA ASP A 677 -20.01 2.30 14.51
C ASP A 677 -18.89 2.37 15.55
N THR A 678 -18.90 1.50 16.56
CA THR A 678 -17.81 1.40 17.55
C THR A 678 -16.51 0.90 16.93
N ALA A 679 -16.60 -0.15 16.11
CA ALA A 679 -15.43 -0.71 15.40
C ALA A 679 -14.81 0.34 14.46
N ARG A 680 -15.62 1.06 13.71
CA ARG A 680 -15.23 2.16 12.81
C ARG A 680 -14.56 3.29 13.59
N LEU A 681 -15.19 3.76 14.66
CA LEU A 681 -14.68 4.84 15.52
C LEU A 681 -13.32 4.48 16.12
N TYR A 682 -13.18 3.27 16.63
CA TYR A 682 -11.93 2.78 17.21
C TYR A 682 -10.78 2.79 16.20
N THR A 683 -11.00 2.22 15.01
CA THR A 683 -9.96 2.12 13.99
C THR A 683 -9.51 3.48 13.46
N MET A 684 -10.41 4.48 13.50
CA MET A 684 -10.09 5.83 13.05
C MET A 684 -9.44 6.68 14.15
N PHE A 685 -9.80 6.42 15.41
CA PHE A 685 -9.28 7.19 16.56
C PHE A 685 -7.84 6.86 16.91
N THR A 686 -7.46 5.58 16.82
CA THR A 686 -6.22 5.06 17.43
C THR A 686 -4.95 5.56 16.73
N ALA A 687 -4.97 5.72 15.41
CA ALA A 687 -3.80 6.15 14.65
C ALA A 687 -4.19 6.83 13.32
N PRO A 688 -3.34 7.73 12.79
CA PRO A 688 -3.50 8.23 11.43
C PRO A 688 -3.53 7.09 10.41
N PRO A 689 -4.20 7.24 9.25
CA PRO A 689 -4.32 6.18 8.24
C PRO A 689 -3.01 5.53 7.82
N GLU A 690 -1.94 6.29 7.68
CA GLU A 690 -0.62 5.81 7.24
C GLU A 690 0.19 5.10 8.33
N ALA A 691 -0.13 5.35 9.61
CA ALA A 691 0.59 4.78 10.73
C ALA A 691 0.04 3.39 11.11
N THR A 692 0.90 2.55 11.67
CA THR A 692 0.47 1.28 12.25
C THR A 692 -0.47 1.50 13.44
N LEU A 693 -1.44 0.59 13.60
CA LEU A 693 -2.37 0.57 14.71
C LEU A 693 -2.07 -0.65 15.58
N GLU A 694 -1.74 -0.42 16.84
CA GLU A 694 -1.62 -1.48 17.83
C GLU A 694 -2.98 -1.70 18.51
N TRP A 695 -3.44 -2.95 18.57
CA TRP A 695 -4.74 -3.31 19.11
C TRP A 695 -4.83 -3.07 20.62
N ASN A 696 -5.95 -2.49 21.07
CA ASN A 696 -6.21 -2.21 22.47
C ASN A 696 -7.71 -2.30 22.81
N ASP A 697 -8.11 -3.33 23.55
CA ASP A 697 -9.50 -3.59 23.92
C ASP A 697 -10.11 -2.49 24.78
N GLN A 698 -9.32 -1.87 25.67
CA GLN A 698 -9.82 -0.77 26.52
C GLN A 698 -10.17 0.47 25.69
N ALA A 699 -9.45 0.72 24.61
CA ALA A 699 -9.75 1.81 23.69
C ALA A 699 -11.01 1.54 22.86
N VAL A 700 -11.31 0.28 22.54
CA VAL A 700 -12.60 -0.13 21.94
C VAL A 700 -13.75 0.21 22.89
N GLU A 701 -13.64 -0.16 24.17
CA GLU A 701 -14.65 0.18 25.17
C GLU A 701 -14.79 1.70 25.37
N GLY A 702 -13.68 2.43 25.28
CA GLY A 702 -13.67 3.89 25.30
C GLY A 702 -14.48 4.49 24.17
N SER A 703 -14.35 3.94 22.95
CA SER A 703 -15.12 4.32 21.77
C SER A 703 -16.62 4.05 21.96
N PHE A 704 -16.98 2.90 22.49
CA PHE A 704 -18.38 2.58 22.79
C PHE A 704 -18.98 3.52 23.85
N ARG A 705 -18.21 3.85 24.92
CA ARG A 705 -18.64 4.84 25.92
C ARG A 705 -18.90 6.22 25.32
N PHE A 706 -18.07 6.65 24.36
CA PHE A 706 -18.29 7.91 23.66
C PHE A 706 -19.63 7.91 22.91
N LEU A 707 -19.96 6.87 22.16
CA LEU A 707 -21.24 6.76 21.44
C LEU A 707 -22.44 6.75 22.41
N LYS A 708 -22.31 6.07 23.54
CA LYS A 708 -23.34 6.14 24.61
C LYS A 708 -23.54 7.56 25.12
N ARG A 709 -22.47 8.35 25.27
CA ARG A 709 -22.57 9.75 25.68
C ARG A 709 -23.28 10.61 24.64
N VAL A 710 -22.94 10.43 23.35
CA VAL A 710 -23.64 11.12 22.24
C VAL A 710 -25.14 10.82 22.28
N TRP A 711 -25.47 9.54 22.41
CA TRP A 711 -26.87 9.10 22.52
C TRP A 711 -27.58 9.70 23.72
N GLN A 712 -26.95 9.61 24.88
CA GLN A 712 -27.54 10.14 26.15
C GLN A 712 -27.74 11.65 26.09
N CYS A 713 -26.78 12.37 25.49
CA CYS A 713 -26.89 13.82 25.27
C CYS A 713 -28.09 14.15 24.36
N ALA A 714 -28.29 13.39 23.27
CA ALA A 714 -29.45 13.54 22.39
C ALA A 714 -30.76 13.22 23.10
N TYR A 715 -30.81 12.10 23.85
CA TYR A 715 -32.02 11.66 24.56
C TYR A 715 -32.47 12.66 25.63
N LEU A 716 -31.53 13.17 26.41
CA LEU A 716 -31.86 14.14 27.48
C LEU A 716 -32.38 15.48 26.96
N HIS A 717 -32.02 15.83 25.73
CA HIS A 717 -32.34 17.13 25.13
C HIS A 717 -33.26 16.99 23.92
N GLN A 718 -33.89 15.84 23.71
CA GLN A 718 -34.74 15.61 22.53
C GLN A 718 -35.88 16.63 22.38
N ASP A 719 -36.42 17.11 23.49
CA ASP A 719 -37.48 18.13 23.53
C ASP A 719 -37.02 19.50 23.04
N ALA A 720 -35.72 19.73 22.91
CA ALA A 720 -35.17 20.96 22.34
C ALA A 720 -35.36 21.02 20.81
N PHE A 721 -35.59 19.92 20.12
CA PHE A 721 -35.73 19.85 18.66
C PHE A 721 -37.14 20.15 18.18
N THR A 722 -37.70 21.28 18.62
CA THR A 722 -38.99 21.77 18.15
C THR A 722 -38.88 22.27 16.70
N LYS A 723 -40.01 22.29 15.98
CA LYS A 723 -40.04 22.78 14.60
C LYS A 723 -39.47 24.20 14.49
N ASP A 724 -39.81 25.08 15.43
CA ASP A 724 -39.33 26.46 15.44
C ASP A 724 -37.83 26.55 15.72
N ALA A 725 -37.29 25.75 16.65
CA ALA A 725 -35.88 25.71 16.92
C ALA A 725 -35.04 25.17 15.72
N LEU A 726 -35.59 24.15 15.04
CA LEU A 726 -34.98 23.62 13.82
C LEU A 726 -34.94 24.68 12.72
N GLN A 727 -36.04 25.40 12.48
CA GLN A 727 -36.07 26.48 11.49
C GLN A 727 -35.14 27.63 11.83
N GLN A 728 -35.06 28.04 13.10
CA GLN A 728 -34.11 29.07 13.56
C GLN A 728 -32.65 28.63 13.45
N ALA A 729 -32.35 27.43 13.84
CA ALA A 729 -30.99 26.85 13.76
C ALA A 729 -30.45 26.85 12.29
N TRP A 730 -31.32 26.56 11.33
CA TRP A 730 -30.98 26.58 9.90
C TRP A 730 -31.08 27.96 9.24
N ALA A 731 -31.73 28.95 9.87
CA ALA A 731 -31.74 30.33 9.40
C ALA A 731 -30.49 31.09 9.87
N SER A 732 -29.34 30.63 9.44
CA SER A 732 -27.99 30.98 9.93
C SER A 732 -27.73 32.51 10.05
N GLU A 733 -28.15 33.32 9.08
CA GLU A 733 -27.96 34.77 9.13
C GLU A 733 -28.84 35.44 10.20
N ALA A 734 -30.09 34.99 10.31
CA ALA A 734 -31.01 35.51 11.31
C ALA A 734 -30.53 35.13 12.74
N LEU A 735 -30.05 33.92 12.90
CA LEU A 735 -29.46 33.43 14.18
C LEU A 735 -28.22 34.26 14.56
N ALA A 736 -27.31 34.49 13.60
CA ALA A 736 -26.13 35.32 13.82
C ALA A 736 -26.48 36.74 14.24
N LYS A 737 -27.47 37.37 13.53
CA LYS A 737 -27.96 38.73 13.86
C LYS A 737 -28.56 38.78 15.26
N ALA A 738 -29.37 37.78 15.64
CA ALA A 738 -29.97 37.72 16.96
C ALA A 738 -28.90 37.58 18.07
N LEU A 739 -27.88 36.78 17.82
CA LEU A 739 -26.76 36.57 18.74
C LEU A 739 -25.85 37.80 18.84
N ALA A 740 -25.67 38.57 17.75
CA ALA A 740 -24.88 39.80 17.76
C ALA A 740 -25.42 40.82 18.78
N ALA A 741 -26.74 40.85 19.02
CA ALA A 741 -27.37 41.70 20.00
C ALA A 741 -27.15 41.27 21.46
N GLN A 742 -26.63 40.09 21.72
CA GLN A 742 -26.35 39.61 23.10
C GLN A 742 -24.95 40.04 23.58
N SER A 743 -24.73 39.94 24.89
CA SER A 743 -23.42 40.18 25.52
C SER A 743 -22.35 39.20 24.99
N ALA A 744 -21.09 39.63 25.01
CA ALA A 744 -19.94 38.87 24.59
C ALA A 744 -19.81 37.46 25.26
N ASN A 745 -20.21 37.41 26.52
CA ASN A 745 -20.14 36.19 27.34
C ASN A 745 -21.48 35.45 27.46
N ALA A 746 -22.45 35.76 26.57
CA ALA A 746 -23.70 35.00 26.55
C ALA A 746 -23.41 33.50 26.34
N PRO A 747 -24.08 32.60 27.08
CA PRO A 747 -23.81 31.17 27.00
C PRO A 747 -23.92 30.62 25.57
N GLY A 748 -24.90 31.06 24.76
CA GLY A 748 -25.07 30.67 23.36
C GLY A 748 -23.91 31.09 22.47
N LYS A 749 -23.40 32.34 22.64
CA LYS A 749 -22.19 32.78 21.89
C LYS A 749 -20.95 31.97 22.29
N THR A 750 -20.81 31.66 23.56
CA THR A 750 -19.66 30.91 24.06
C THR A 750 -19.64 29.50 23.53
N LEU A 751 -20.76 28.75 23.60
CA LEU A 751 -20.87 27.41 23.02
C LEU A 751 -20.60 27.43 21.51
N ARG A 752 -21.19 28.35 20.78
CA ARG A 752 -21.06 28.45 19.33
C ARG A 752 -19.62 28.72 18.92
N ARG A 753 -18.93 29.64 19.58
CA ARG A 753 -17.53 29.95 19.33
C ARG A 753 -16.63 28.76 19.61
N GLU A 754 -16.80 28.08 20.74
CA GLU A 754 -16.01 26.89 21.09
C GLU A 754 -16.21 25.79 20.05
N LEU A 755 -17.43 25.48 19.67
CA LEU A 755 -17.74 24.43 18.71
C LEU A 755 -17.22 24.74 17.31
N TYR A 756 -17.39 25.98 16.81
CA TYR A 756 -16.89 26.36 15.49
C TYR A 756 -15.35 26.50 15.45
N THR A 757 -14.70 26.78 16.58
CA THR A 757 -13.23 26.71 16.68
C THR A 757 -12.76 25.27 16.50
N VAL A 758 -13.44 24.30 17.13
CA VAL A 758 -13.14 22.88 16.97
C VAL A 758 -13.47 22.40 15.56
N LEU A 759 -14.57 22.88 14.95
CA LEU A 759 -14.96 22.56 13.57
C LEU A 759 -13.90 23.02 12.56
N ARG A 760 -13.32 24.20 12.74
CA ARG A 760 -12.23 24.70 11.88
C ARG A 760 -11.06 23.72 11.85
N GLN A 761 -10.67 23.23 13.01
CA GLN A 761 -9.61 22.22 13.10
C GLN A 761 -10.04 20.89 12.47
N ALA A 762 -11.26 20.43 12.73
CA ALA A 762 -11.78 19.20 12.17
C ALA A 762 -11.81 19.23 10.63
N ASN A 763 -12.25 20.34 10.03
CA ASN A 763 -12.26 20.51 8.58
C ASN A 763 -10.85 20.43 7.98
N PHE A 764 -9.88 21.09 8.60
CA PHE A 764 -8.47 21.01 8.21
C PHE A 764 -7.91 19.59 8.31
N ASP A 765 -8.28 18.86 9.35
CA ASP A 765 -7.84 17.48 9.58
C ASP A 765 -8.49 16.49 8.60
N PHE A 766 -9.76 16.70 8.23
CA PHE A 766 -10.44 15.91 7.20
C PHE A 766 -9.75 16.04 5.83
N GLU A 767 -9.39 17.24 5.42
CA GLU A 767 -8.69 17.48 4.14
C GLU A 767 -7.34 16.77 4.04
N ARG A 768 -6.75 16.46 5.20
CA ARG A 768 -5.47 15.76 5.32
C ARG A 768 -5.60 14.30 5.73
N MET A 769 -6.82 13.78 5.78
CA MET A 769 -7.13 12.43 6.25
C MET A 769 -6.57 12.13 7.66
N GLN A 770 -6.42 13.16 8.52
CA GLN A 770 -6.01 12.99 9.92
C GLN A 770 -7.23 12.62 10.78
N TYR A 771 -7.78 11.44 10.55
CA TYR A 771 -9.06 11.02 11.13
C TYR A 771 -9.03 10.83 12.63
N ASN A 772 -7.88 10.49 13.21
CA ASN A 772 -7.69 10.39 14.66
C ASN A 772 -7.90 11.74 15.36
N THR A 773 -7.46 12.83 14.78
CA THR A 773 -7.68 14.18 15.31
C THR A 773 -9.11 14.66 15.06
N VAL A 774 -9.77 14.24 13.98
CA VAL A 774 -11.21 14.45 13.76
C VAL A 774 -12.03 13.80 14.88
N VAL A 775 -11.73 12.55 15.24
CA VAL A 775 -12.42 11.88 16.37
C VAL A 775 -12.17 12.62 17.70
N SER A 776 -10.94 13.08 17.92
CA SER A 776 -10.64 13.95 19.07
C SER A 776 -11.44 15.25 19.07
N ALA A 777 -11.66 15.86 17.89
CA ALA A 777 -12.51 17.03 17.73
C ALA A 777 -13.98 16.75 18.07
N LEU A 778 -14.52 15.59 17.65
CA LEU A 778 -15.87 15.15 18.02
C LEU A 778 -16.05 15.02 19.53
N MET A 779 -15.06 14.49 20.25
CA MET A 779 -15.08 14.40 21.72
C MET A 779 -15.09 15.80 22.37
N LYS A 780 -14.34 16.75 21.80
CA LYS A 780 -14.34 18.15 22.28
C LYS A 780 -15.68 18.83 22.00
N MET A 781 -16.30 18.62 20.84
CA MET A 781 -17.61 19.15 20.51
C MET A 781 -18.69 18.63 21.49
N LEU A 782 -18.69 17.32 21.77
CA LEU A 782 -19.62 16.74 22.74
C LEU A 782 -19.39 17.31 24.15
N ASN A 783 -18.13 17.43 24.60
CA ASN A 783 -17.82 18.02 25.90
C ASN A 783 -18.33 19.46 25.98
N ALA A 784 -18.20 20.28 24.92
CA ALA A 784 -18.72 21.64 24.89
C ALA A 784 -20.25 21.68 25.04
N LEU A 785 -20.95 20.77 24.33
CA LEU A 785 -22.41 20.64 24.43
C LEU A 785 -22.87 20.20 25.85
N GLU A 786 -22.22 19.19 26.44
CA GLU A 786 -22.57 18.71 27.79
C GLU A 786 -22.28 19.73 28.90
N GLN A 787 -21.29 20.60 28.70
CA GLN A 787 -20.89 21.63 29.67
C GLN A 787 -21.62 22.95 29.46
N ALA A 788 -22.33 23.11 28.35
CA ALA A 788 -23.04 24.33 28.03
C ALA A 788 -24.15 24.63 29.04
N LYS A 789 -24.14 25.83 29.62
CA LYS A 789 -25.14 26.32 30.59
C LYS A 789 -26.22 27.13 29.88
N LEU A 790 -26.92 26.47 28.92
CA LEU A 790 -28.01 27.09 28.17
C LEU A 790 -29.37 26.89 28.87
N ASP A 791 -30.21 27.89 28.83
CA ASP A 791 -31.63 27.76 29.17
C ASP A 791 -32.41 27.37 27.91
N LEU A 792 -32.63 26.09 27.69
CA LEU A 792 -33.31 25.56 26.48
C LEU A 792 -34.81 25.91 26.42
N HIS A 793 -35.38 26.64 27.41
CA HIS A 793 -36.70 27.27 27.29
C HIS A 793 -36.62 28.61 26.58
N GLN A 794 -35.43 29.20 26.43
CA GLN A 794 -35.24 30.41 25.64
C GLN A 794 -35.03 30.06 24.15
N PRO A 795 -35.92 30.56 23.25
CA PRO A 795 -35.88 30.14 21.83
C PRO A 795 -34.51 30.32 21.15
N LEU A 796 -33.78 31.37 21.48
CA LEU A 796 -32.45 31.65 20.89
C LEU A 796 -31.39 30.68 21.37
N GLU A 797 -31.37 30.36 22.66
CA GLU A 797 -30.40 29.39 23.21
C GLU A 797 -30.71 27.98 22.77
N GLN A 798 -31.99 27.63 22.65
CA GLN A 798 -32.49 26.39 22.10
C GLN A 798 -32.04 26.23 20.63
N ALA A 799 -32.19 27.27 19.79
CA ALA A 799 -31.76 27.26 18.38
C ALA A 799 -30.22 27.07 18.25
N VAL A 800 -29.43 27.73 19.09
CA VAL A 800 -27.97 27.55 19.13
C VAL A 800 -27.59 26.11 19.50
N TRP A 801 -28.26 25.54 20.50
CA TRP A 801 -27.98 24.16 20.90
C TRP A 801 -28.28 23.17 19.78
N VAL A 802 -29.44 23.33 19.10
CA VAL A 802 -29.85 22.53 17.93
C VAL A 802 -28.88 22.70 16.78
N GLU A 803 -28.42 23.92 16.46
CA GLU A 803 -27.38 24.18 15.43
C GLU A 803 -26.10 23.40 15.77
N CYS A 804 -25.61 23.56 17.00
CA CYS A 804 -24.36 22.95 17.45
C CYS A 804 -24.41 21.42 17.45
N PHE A 805 -25.52 20.83 17.91
CA PHE A 805 -25.71 19.38 17.87
C PHE A 805 -25.84 18.86 16.43
N GLY A 806 -26.52 19.62 15.56
CA GLY A 806 -26.59 19.33 14.12
C GLY A 806 -25.22 19.39 13.42
N VAL A 807 -24.30 20.25 13.85
CA VAL A 807 -22.90 20.25 13.40
C VAL A 807 -22.17 18.99 13.88
N LEU A 808 -22.31 18.62 15.17
CA LEU A 808 -21.72 17.41 15.71
C LEU A 808 -22.13 16.17 14.91
N LEU A 809 -23.44 15.99 14.64
CA LEU A 809 -23.94 14.83 13.91
C LEU A 809 -23.42 14.77 12.47
N ARG A 810 -23.30 15.91 11.77
CA ARG A 810 -22.74 15.93 10.41
C ARG A 810 -21.26 15.56 10.39
N VAL A 811 -20.49 16.05 11.35
CA VAL A 811 -19.04 15.70 11.46
C VAL A 811 -18.86 14.24 11.93
N LEU A 812 -19.78 13.71 12.75
CA LEU A 812 -19.75 12.33 13.23
C LEU A 812 -20.17 11.33 12.13
N SER A 813 -21.04 11.72 11.22
CA SER A 813 -21.69 10.82 10.26
C SER A 813 -20.72 10.03 9.36
N PRO A 814 -19.61 10.57 8.87
CA PRO A 814 -18.64 9.77 8.12
C PRO A 814 -17.99 8.66 8.95
N VAL A 815 -17.80 8.88 10.24
CA VAL A 815 -17.17 7.91 11.16
C VAL A 815 -18.19 6.89 11.66
N CYS A 816 -19.32 7.36 12.20
CA CYS A 816 -20.37 6.58 12.84
C CYS A 816 -21.72 6.84 12.15
N PRO A 817 -21.91 6.29 10.93
CA PRO A 817 -23.05 6.67 10.09
C PRO A 817 -24.39 6.17 10.61
N HIS A 818 -24.45 5.04 11.31
CA HIS A 818 -25.72 4.48 11.77
C HIS A 818 -26.32 5.30 12.90
N VAL A 819 -25.56 5.55 13.95
CA VAL A 819 -26.04 6.36 15.08
C VAL A 819 -26.37 7.79 14.65
N SER A 820 -25.56 8.37 13.76
CA SER A 820 -25.77 9.71 13.24
C SER A 820 -27.06 9.80 12.41
N GLN A 821 -27.28 8.84 11.51
CA GLN A 821 -28.51 8.79 10.67
C GLN A 821 -29.75 8.60 11.54
N HIS A 822 -29.68 7.68 12.53
CA HIS A 822 -30.80 7.44 13.42
C HIS A 822 -31.15 8.71 14.23
N LEU A 823 -30.17 9.35 14.87
CA LEU A 823 -30.39 10.58 15.62
C LEU A 823 -30.88 11.73 14.74
N TRP A 824 -30.36 11.86 13.53
CA TRP A 824 -30.81 12.86 12.56
C TRP A 824 -32.31 12.76 12.24
N GLN A 825 -32.76 11.53 12.06
CA GLN A 825 -34.19 11.23 11.81
C GLN A 825 -35.03 11.41 13.06
N ALA A 826 -34.63 10.79 14.21
CA ALA A 826 -35.40 10.81 15.44
C ALA A 826 -35.59 12.22 16.03
N LEU A 827 -34.58 13.10 15.83
CA LEU A 827 -34.63 14.49 16.29
C LEU A 827 -35.28 15.44 15.27
N GLY A 828 -35.76 14.93 14.13
CA GLY A 828 -36.44 15.72 13.10
C GLY A 828 -35.56 16.63 12.26
N LEU A 829 -34.21 16.51 12.35
CA LEU A 829 -33.25 17.30 11.58
C LEU A 829 -33.42 17.10 10.07
N GLU A 830 -33.85 15.91 9.65
CA GLU A 830 -34.12 15.61 8.24
C GLU A 830 -35.19 16.51 7.63
N SER A 831 -36.19 16.95 8.41
CA SER A 831 -37.22 17.86 7.94
C SER A 831 -36.72 19.28 7.67
N ALA A 832 -35.65 19.71 8.31
CA ALA A 832 -35.06 21.04 8.18
C ALA A 832 -33.90 21.07 7.17
N ALA A 833 -33.14 20.01 7.04
CA ALA A 833 -31.88 19.98 6.30
C ALA A 833 -31.78 18.87 5.22
N GLY A 834 -32.84 18.08 5.04
CA GLY A 834 -32.85 16.93 4.14
C GLY A 834 -32.14 15.70 4.74
N PRO A 835 -32.03 14.62 3.94
CA PRO A 835 -31.37 13.39 4.38
C PRO A 835 -29.92 13.64 4.81
N LEU A 836 -29.47 13.00 5.89
CA LEU A 836 -28.11 13.21 6.43
C LEU A 836 -27.01 12.92 5.39
N LEU A 837 -27.19 11.94 4.55
CA LEU A 837 -26.22 11.56 3.51
C LEU A 837 -25.93 12.67 2.50
N ASP A 838 -26.90 13.58 2.27
CA ASP A 838 -26.83 14.68 1.33
C ASP A 838 -26.90 16.05 2.04
N ALA A 839 -26.94 16.06 3.38
CA ALA A 839 -26.90 17.30 4.15
C ALA A 839 -25.54 17.99 3.90
N PRO A 840 -25.54 19.33 3.68
CA PRO A 840 -24.31 20.06 3.42
C PRO A 840 -23.29 19.90 4.56
N TRP A 841 -22.03 19.66 4.20
CA TRP A 841 -20.94 19.63 5.17
C TRP A 841 -20.88 20.96 5.94
N PRO A 842 -20.72 20.95 7.27
CA PRO A 842 -20.73 22.16 8.06
C PRO A 842 -19.53 23.04 7.75
N GLU A 843 -19.82 24.26 7.31
CA GLU A 843 -18.80 25.28 7.05
C GLU A 843 -18.51 26.09 8.30
N VAL A 844 -17.29 26.58 8.39
CA VAL A 844 -16.89 27.46 9.50
C VAL A 844 -17.55 28.82 9.33
N ARG A 845 -18.18 29.28 10.37
CA ARG A 845 -18.83 30.60 10.42
C ARG A 845 -17.95 31.61 11.13
N GLU A 846 -17.49 32.63 10.42
CA GLU A 846 -16.60 33.65 10.98
C GLU A 846 -17.34 34.50 12.06
N ASP A 847 -18.62 34.73 11.91
CA ASP A 847 -19.45 35.39 12.92
C ASP A 847 -19.49 34.63 14.26
N ALA A 848 -19.36 33.29 14.22
CA ALA A 848 -19.30 32.49 15.43
C ALA A 848 -17.92 32.55 16.12
N LEU A 849 -16.89 32.91 15.40
CA LEU A 849 -15.52 32.97 15.88
C LEU A 849 -15.08 34.36 16.35
N GLU A 850 -15.90 35.38 16.11
CA GLU A 850 -15.64 36.74 16.59
C GLU A 850 -15.43 36.72 18.10
N ARG A 851 -14.35 37.35 18.53
CA ARG A 851 -14.05 37.59 19.93
C ARG A 851 -14.31 39.06 20.21
N ASP A 852 -15.29 39.31 21.04
CA ASP A 852 -15.51 40.67 21.53
C ASP A 852 -14.48 41.07 22.62
N VAL A 853 -13.78 40.08 23.15
CA VAL A 853 -12.77 40.25 24.21
C VAL A 853 -11.49 39.47 23.85
N LEU A 854 -10.37 40.04 24.24
CA LEU A 854 -9.02 39.47 24.09
C LEU A 854 -8.47 39.17 25.49
N GLU A 855 -8.01 37.95 25.69
CA GLU A 855 -7.30 37.55 26.88
C GLU A 855 -5.79 37.77 26.68
N LEU A 856 -5.22 38.74 27.38
CA LEU A 856 -3.80 39.03 27.37
C LEU A 856 -3.11 38.44 28.59
N VAL A 857 -1.93 37.90 28.40
CA VAL A 857 -1.09 37.44 29.51
C VAL A 857 -0.63 38.67 30.30
N LEU A 858 -0.98 38.76 31.60
CA LEU A 858 -0.49 39.79 32.50
C LEU A 858 0.82 39.36 33.13
N GLN A 859 1.87 40.08 32.84
CA GLN A 859 3.18 39.90 33.45
C GLN A 859 3.53 41.09 34.35
N ILE A 860 4.24 40.81 35.43
CA ILE A 860 4.85 41.84 36.29
C ILE A 860 6.35 41.54 36.38
N ASN A 861 7.17 42.49 35.93
CA ASN A 861 8.63 42.33 35.82
C ASN A 861 8.99 41.04 35.02
N GLY A 862 8.26 40.75 33.92
CA GLY A 862 8.52 39.65 33.03
C GLY A 862 8.01 38.28 33.54
N LYS A 863 7.39 38.19 34.72
CA LYS A 863 6.85 36.97 35.29
C LYS A 863 5.31 36.94 35.16
N LEU A 864 4.78 35.80 34.66
CA LEU A 864 3.33 35.56 34.59
C LEU A 864 2.69 35.75 35.97
N LYS A 865 1.64 36.58 36.07
CA LYS A 865 0.91 36.92 37.28
C LYS A 865 -0.60 36.79 37.17
N GLY A 866 -1.13 36.77 35.92
CA GLY A 866 -2.57 36.65 35.70
C GLY A 866 -2.93 36.76 34.21
N GLN A 867 -4.22 36.88 33.95
CA GLN A 867 -4.79 37.14 32.61
C GLN A 867 -5.57 38.46 32.68
N LEU A 868 -5.48 39.25 31.67
CA LEU A 868 -6.20 40.49 31.51
C LEU A 868 -7.18 40.34 30.35
N VAL A 869 -8.46 40.53 30.63
CA VAL A 869 -9.53 40.51 29.65
C VAL A 869 -9.85 41.94 29.19
N VAL A 870 -9.67 42.23 27.93
CA VAL A 870 -9.94 43.56 27.34
C VAL A 870 -10.79 43.40 26.06
N SER A 871 -11.46 44.46 25.61
CA SER A 871 -12.12 44.47 24.31
C SER A 871 -11.09 44.21 23.17
N VAL A 872 -11.48 43.46 22.10
CA VAL A 872 -10.66 43.34 20.90
C VAL A 872 -10.40 44.70 20.25
N SER A 873 -11.37 45.65 20.39
CA SER A 873 -11.23 47.01 19.91
C SER A 873 -10.54 47.95 20.90
N ALA A 874 -10.05 47.42 22.06
CA ALA A 874 -9.41 48.27 23.06
C ALA A 874 -8.12 48.91 22.49
N THR A 875 -8.02 50.20 22.64
CA THR A 875 -6.81 50.93 22.34
C THR A 875 -5.64 50.49 23.26
N LYS A 876 -4.43 50.79 22.86
CA LYS A 876 -3.26 50.51 23.69
C LYS A 876 -3.39 51.15 25.10
N GLU A 877 -3.91 52.37 25.14
CA GLU A 877 -4.14 53.14 26.36
C GLU A 877 -5.18 52.47 27.26
N GLU A 878 -6.27 51.97 26.70
CA GLU A 878 -7.28 51.22 27.43
C GLU A 878 -6.75 49.90 27.98
N VAL A 879 -5.91 49.18 27.22
CA VAL A 879 -5.22 47.98 27.66
C VAL A 879 -4.24 48.27 28.79
N GLU A 880 -3.50 49.36 28.72
CA GLU A 880 -2.59 49.82 29.79
C GLU A 880 -3.38 50.17 31.07
N GLN A 881 -4.50 50.90 30.94
CA GLN A 881 -5.37 51.22 32.05
C GLN A 881 -5.99 49.98 32.71
N ALA A 882 -6.47 49.04 31.92
CA ALA A 882 -7.02 47.80 32.40
C ALA A 882 -5.94 46.97 33.15
N ALA A 883 -4.71 46.92 32.64
CA ALA A 883 -3.60 46.24 33.31
C ALA A 883 -3.22 46.89 34.64
N LEU A 884 -3.29 48.22 34.73
CA LEU A 884 -3.02 48.96 35.94
C LEU A 884 -4.13 48.79 36.96
N ALA A 885 -5.37 48.72 36.51
CA ALA A 885 -6.55 48.48 37.36
C ALA A 885 -6.71 47.03 37.84
N HIS A 886 -5.93 46.11 37.26
CA HIS A 886 -6.04 44.69 37.58
C HIS A 886 -5.63 44.44 39.04
N GLU A 887 -6.41 43.63 39.77
CA GLU A 887 -6.22 43.37 41.20
C GLU A 887 -4.79 42.96 41.57
N VAL A 888 -4.17 42.10 40.78
CA VAL A 888 -2.79 41.61 40.98
C VAL A 888 -1.79 42.75 40.82
N THR A 889 -2.00 43.64 39.84
CA THR A 889 -1.16 44.80 39.66
C THR A 889 -1.24 45.76 40.85
N LEU A 890 -2.45 46.11 41.24
CA LEU A 890 -2.70 47.01 42.37
C LEU A 890 -2.05 46.47 43.65
N LYS A 891 -2.17 45.15 43.89
CA LYS A 891 -1.61 44.48 45.08
C LYS A 891 -0.09 44.50 45.11
N LEU A 892 0.59 44.37 43.95
CA LEU A 892 2.03 44.32 43.85
C LEU A 892 2.67 45.73 43.77
N THR A 893 1.97 46.71 43.20
CA THR A 893 2.44 48.10 43.13
C THR A 893 2.16 48.89 44.44
N GLN A 894 1.32 48.36 45.33
CA GLN A 894 0.84 49.05 46.52
C GLN A 894 0.31 50.49 46.24
N GLY A 895 -0.33 50.66 45.03
CA GLY A 895 -0.86 51.93 44.56
C GLY A 895 0.20 52.94 44.01
N GLN A 896 1.45 52.53 43.95
CA GLN A 896 2.52 53.37 43.31
C GLN A 896 2.45 53.22 41.78
N PRO A 897 2.74 54.29 41.02
CA PRO A 897 2.77 54.22 39.57
C PRO A 897 3.95 53.32 39.12
N PRO A 898 3.76 52.43 38.13
CA PRO A 898 4.82 51.58 37.61
C PRO A 898 5.81 52.41 36.76
N LYS A 899 7.04 51.89 36.64
CA LYS A 899 8.08 52.53 35.78
C LYS A 899 7.70 52.52 34.31
N LYS A 900 7.03 51.43 33.85
CA LYS A 900 6.65 51.28 32.44
C LYS A 900 5.59 50.18 32.31
N VAL A 901 4.67 50.38 31.36
CA VAL A 901 3.75 49.32 30.89
C VAL A 901 4.14 49.03 29.44
N ILE A 902 4.35 47.77 29.12
CA ILE A 902 4.71 47.31 27.79
C ILE A 902 3.56 46.41 27.31
N VAL A 903 2.83 46.87 26.28
CA VAL A 903 1.77 46.14 25.61
C VAL A 903 2.33 45.51 24.37
N VAL A 904 2.25 44.20 24.27
CA VAL A 904 2.50 43.46 23.03
C VAL A 904 1.13 43.11 22.47
N PRO A 905 0.75 43.68 21.31
CA PRO A 905 -0.60 43.52 20.74
C PRO A 905 -1.02 42.05 20.65
N ASN A 906 -2.24 41.75 21.04
CA ASN A 906 -2.88 40.46 20.99
C ASN A 906 -2.15 39.33 21.76
N ARG A 907 -1.17 39.63 22.62
CA ARG A 907 -0.35 38.61 23.27
C ARG A 907 -0.21 38.80 24.78
N LEU A 908 0.35 39.90 25.22
CA LEU A 908 0.62 40.12 26.64
C LEU A 908 0.75 41.61 26.99
N VAL A 909 0.55 41.88 28.31
CA VAL A 909 0.93 43.15 28.93
C VAL A 909 1.95 42.86 30.02
N ASN A 910 3.06 43.58 30.01
CA ASN A 910 4.07 43.48 31.06
C ASN A 910 4.16 44.82 31.80
N VAL A 911 3.82 44.82 33.09
CA VAL A 911 3.95 45.96 33.97
C VAL A 911 5.29 45.88 34.67
N VAL A 912 6.12 46.90 34.53
CA VAL A 912 7.46 47.02 35.16
C VAL A 912 7.34 47.90 36.37
N ILE A 913 7.52 47.33 37.54
CA ILE A 913 7.43 48.01 38.85
C ILE A 913 8.82 48.54 39.31
#